data_2591bf3c60eefd53cb4d307fae6cc341
#
_entry.id   2591bf3c60eefd53cb4d307fae6cc341
#
_cell.length_a   1.000
_cell.length_b   1.000
_cell.length_c   1.000
_cell.angle_alpha   90.00
_cell.angle_beta   90.00
_cell.angle_gamma   90.00
#
_symmetry.space_group_name_H-M   'P 1'
#
loop_
_entity.id
_entity.type
_entity.pdbx_description
1 polymer ?
#
loop_
_entity_poly.entity_id
_entity_poly.type
_entity_poly.pdbx_seq_one_letter_code
_entity_poly.pdbx_strand_id
1 'polypeptide(L)'
;LMVMALVSLAIYVSGGRLLLGALPRVQQDIEQLLSQRFSGDIRIGQISGAMEGFSPRLDLIDFVVLDSHTGAAISLPEASIRLNPWESLLSGAPRFDELTLIGPRVEWSSESSNDSIVIPAGLRDLVSAFGRLQVRDAHLVGEVVRDGVPTTLESLSVDIDLARDRSRRILRVSIDSPDGRLVSAEGYGTGNPFELSQFSGELQGSLSGAGVSYLAQWLQWDLTAEGQTDFWFAVTGGQPTAVLQANLTQIAVTGQTLLNLDQLRFDGVVEGQFEQAKIWIDDASLTADDQTFVLPRIHMHRLGRGWRMLTNRFEVSPLIAALRGSDLLSDRANEILETLSPAGSVDRLAFTLESLDQPLNHWDLAATITGATTNPFRKVPGLINIDASITASDEGATAWIDTQDFELMLPNVYREPIRLTSMLGTLQGRWQRDALFLERGLLLGSASDHDAAVQFEIDIPFSKQSSVPLKMRLSASVLDAPVGIRDAYVPYRMPGPAYAWLQQALPAGKIERGIFLWHGGFKPYGHSGQTMQLAADLSGVTLDYQPGWPAALLTESQLRLDDTRIDAWSSQGHLADLALVDTSVGLQADSNAIWLDLQTRSKGKPGEILSALEQLPALSVAYPVMRDLTVGGDEPTATSAIIRFDLRNLAPSLDVNVDMALTNATVASALL
;
A
#
# COMPACT_ATOMS: atom_id res chain seq x y z
N LEU A 1 -48.96 70.37 -6.01
CA LEU A 1 -48.38 69.04 -5.97
C LEU A 1 -47.38 68.89 -4.79
N MET A 2 -46.36 69.73 -4.67
CA MET A 2 -45.33 69.67 -3.62
C MET A 2 -45.92 69.84 -2.19
N VAL A 3 -46.86 70.73 -1.97
CA VAL A 3 -47.54 70.95 -0.67
C VAL A 3 -48.40 69.72 -0.30
N MET A 4 -49.13 69.15 -1.25
CA MET A 4 -49.90 67.90 -1.02
C MET A 4 -49.00 66.73 -0.69
N ALA A 5 -47.85 66.55 -1.38
CA ALA A 5 -46.89 65.54 -1.07
C ALA A 5 -46.29 65.69 0.33
N LEU A 6 -45.92 66.92 0.74
CA LEU A 6 -45.43 67.23 2.09
C LEU A 6 -46.50 66.99 3.18
N VAL A 7 -47.75 67.36 2.93
CA VAL A 7 -48.85 67.06 3.86
C VAL A 7 -49.14 65.59 3.98
N SER A 8 -49.15 64.83 2.86
CA SER A 8 -49.31 63.37 2.87
C SER A 8 -48.18 62.70 3.61
N LEU A 9 -46.95 63.18 3.42
CA LEU A 9 -45.77 62.68 4.10
C LEU A 9 -45.79 62.91 5.61
N ALA A 10 -46.25 64.18 6.00
CA ALA A 10 -46.42 64.51 7.41
C ALA A 10 -47.50 63.63 8.08
N ILE A 11 -48.63 63.42 7.39
CA ILE A 11 -49.68 62.51 7.87
C ILE A 11 -49.18 61.08 8.01
N TYR A 12 -48.42 60.59 7.05
CA TYR A 12 -47.80 59.27 7.10
C TYR A 12 -46.86 59.10 8.30
N VAL A 13 -45.90 60.03 8.51
CA VAL A 13 -44.96 60.00 9.62
C VAL A 13 -45.65 60.14 10.96
N SER A 14 -46.63 61.04 11.07
CA SER A 14 -47.39 61.29 12.31
C SER A 14 -48.31 60.11 12.64
N GLY A 15 -49.00 59.56 11.66
CA GLY A 15 -49.82 58.38 11.79
C GLY A 15 -48.96 57.12 12.13
N GLY A 16 -47.81 57.01 11.49
CA GLY A 16 -46.82 55.93 11.78
C GLY A 16 -46.33 55.97 13.23
N ARG A 17 -46.00 57.18 13.75
CA ARG A 17 -45.59 57.38 15.16
C ARG A 17 -46.70 57.01 16.14
N LEU A 18 -47.92 57.32 15.84
CA LEU A 18 -49.10 57.00 16.67
C LEU A 18 -49.35 55.49 16.70
N LEU A 19 -49.31 54.83 15.54
CA LEU A 19 -49.51 53.36 15.40
C LEU A 19 -48.39 52.57 16.07
N LEU A 20 -47.14 52.99 15.83
CA LEU A 20 -45.96 52.29 16.44
C LEU A 20 -45.93 52.48 17.95
N GLY A 21 -46.39 53.67 18.47
CA GLY A 21 -46.53 53.87 19.93
C GLY A 21 -47.65 53.05 20.56
N ALA A 22 -48.58 52.52 19.79
CA ALA A 22 -49.67 51.66 20.30
C ALA A 22 -49.33 50.18 20.30
N LEU A 23 -48.20 49.72 19.69
CA LEU A 23 -47.76 48.32 19.58
C LEU A 23 -47.74 47.56 20.90
N PRO A 24 -47.28 48.12 22.02
CA PRO A 24 -47.29 47.37 23.29
C PRO A 24 -48.70 46.98 23.73
N ARG A 25 -49.76 47.64 23.25
CA ARG A 25 -51.15 47.28 23.58
C ARG A 25 -51.71 46.12 22.81
N VAL A 26 -51.12 45.78 21.66
CA VAL A 26 -51.56 44.68 20.76
C VAL A 26 -50.53 43.56 20.71
N GLN A 27 -49.57 43.52 21.63
CA GLN A 27 -48.50 42.53 21.68
C GLN A 27 -49.00 41.11 21.69
N GLN A 28 -50.02 40.78 22.52
CA GLN A 28 -50.59 39.45 22.59
C GLN A 28 -51.25 38.98 21.30
N ASP A 29 -51.88 39.89 20.57
CA ASP A 29 -52.50 39.59 19.26
C ASP A 29 -51.40 39.27 18.23
N ILE A 30 -50.26 39.99 18.30
CA ILE A 30 -49.09 39.74 17.46
C ILE A 30 -48.43 38.37 17.78
N GLU A 31 -48.29 38.03 19.06
CA GLU A 31 -47.79 36.73 19.50
C GLU A 31 -48.64 35.57 18.94
N GLN A 32 -49.97 35.70 19.05
CA GLN A 32 -50.91 34.66 18.53
C GLN A 32 -50.83 34.52 17.00
N LEU A 33 -50.74 35.64 16.27
CA LEU A 33 -50.62 35.66 14.82
C LEU A 33 -49.30 35.03 14.35
N LEU A 34 -48.20 35.29 15.04
CA LEU A 34 -46.89 34.74 14.74
C LEU A 34 -46.83 33.25 15.10
N SER A 35 -47.38 32.82 16.26
CA SER A 35 -47.45 31.46 16.67
C SER A 35 -48.26 30.58 15.69
N GLN A 36 -49.35 31.10 15.13
CA GLN A 36 -50.14 30.41 14.10
C GLN A 36 -49.38 30.26 12.77
N ARG A 37 -48.53 31.22 12.43
CA ARG A 37 -47.81 31.25 11.15
C ARG A 37 -46.51 30.42 11.18
N PHE A 38 -45.85 30.35 12.33
CA PHE A 38 -44.56 29.67 12.49
C PHE A 38 -44.63 28.31 13.17
N SER A 39 -45.84 27.79 13.46
CA SER A 39 -46.08 26.47 14.08
C SER A 39 -45.29 26.23 15.38
N GLY A 40 -45.04 27.27 16.16
CA GLY A 40 -44.30 27.26 17.42
C GLY A 40 -44.91 28.15 18.47
N ASP A 41 -44.62 27.94 19.76
CA ASP A 41 -45.02 28.88 20.84
C ASP A 41 -44.07 30.07 20.84
N ILE A 42 -44.59 31.25 20.48
CA ILE A 42 -43.83 32.52 20.39
C ILE A 42 -44.20 33.39 21.57
N ARG A 43 -43.15 33.85 22.26
CA ARG A 43 -43.27 34.83 23.36
C ARG A 43 -42.40 36.05 23.08
N ILE A 44 -42.96 37.23 23.30
CA ILE A 44 -42.28 38.50 23.15
C ILE A 44 -42.26 39.20 24.52
N GLY A 45 -41.09 39.52 25.06
CA GLY A 45 -41.00 40.22 26.35
C GLY A 45 -41.47 41.67 26.22
N GLN A 46 -40.95 42.37 25.23
CA GLN A 46 -41.35 43.75 24.95
C GLN A 46 -41.30 44.03 23.45
N ILE A 47 -42.31 44.77 22.97
CA ILE A 47 -42.38 45.29 21.60
C ILE A 47 -42.45 46.80 21.63
N SER A 48 -41.60 47.43 20.84
CA SER A 48 -41.63 48.88 20.64
C SER A 48 -41.47 49.23 19.17
N GLY A 49 -41.88 50.43 18.80
CA GLY A 49 -41.71 50.88 17.44
C GLY A 49 -41.44 52.41 17.37
N ALA A 50 -40.62 52.75 16.39
CA ALA A 50 -40.21 54.13 16.13
C ALA A 50 -40.19 54.42 14.62
N MET A 51 -40.35 55.67 14.25
CA MET A 51 -40.11 56.11 12.87
C MET A 51 -38.67 56.59 12.73
N GLU A 52 -37.90 55.89 11.90
CA GLU A 52 -36.56 56.30 11.50
C GLU A 52 -36.59 56.96 10.13
N GLY A 53 -36.68 58.33 10.17
CA GLY A 53 -36.96 59.08 8.97
C GLY A 53 -38.35 58.76 8.43
N PHE A 54 -38.44 58.11 7.27
CA PHE A 54 -39.68 57.65 6.64
C PHE A 54 -39.97 56.18 6.80
N SER A 55 -39.03 55.40 7.38
CA SER A 55 -39.17 53.99 7.56
C SER A 55 -39.59 53.62 8.98
N PRO A 56 -40.70 52.93 9.16
CA PRO A 56 -41.06 52.32 10.44
C PRO A 56 -40.03 51.29 10.87
N ARG A 57 -39.59 51.35 12.12
CA ARG A 57 -38.72 50.38 12.78
C ARG A 57 -39.48 49.77 13.93
N LEU A 58 -39.37 48.46 14.03
CA LEU A 58 -39.95 47.63 15.09
C LEU A 58 -38.80 47.01 15.87
N ASP A 59 -38.79 47.18 17.17
CA ASP A 59 -37.81 46.58 18.07
C ASP A 59 -38.52 45.59 18.99
N LEU A 60 -38.00 44.34 19.01
CA LEU A 60 -38.46 43.24 19.84
C LEU A 60 -37.34 42.92 20.86
N ILE A 61 -37.74 42.77 22.13
CA ILE A 61 -36.82 42.46 23.22
C ILE A 61 -37.35 41.17 23.88
N ASP A 62 -36.42 40.27 24.23
CA ASP A 62 -36.70 38.96 24.83
C ASP A 62 -37.73 38.13 24.02
N PHE A 63 -37.41 37.94 22.73
CA PHE A 63 -38.20 37.11 21.82
C PHE A 63 -37.76 35.65 21.92
N VAL A 64 -38.68 34.75 22.21
CA VAL A 64 -38.41 33.32 22.35
C VAL A 64 -39.33 32.54 21.43
N VAL A 65 -38.76 31.63 20.64
CA VAL A 65 -39.49 30.67 19.81
C VAL A 65 -39.22 29.28 20.35
N LEU A 66 -40.28 28.57 20.76
CA LEU A 66 -40.22 27.18 21.13
C LEU A 66 -40.79 26.36 19.97
N ASP A 67 -39.94 25.60 19.30
CA ASP A 67 -40.39 24.67 18.25
C ASP A 67 -41.03 23.43 18.91
N SER A 68 -42.30 23.21 18.65
CA SER A 68 -43.07 22.11 19.19
C SER A 68 -42.69 20.73 18.59
N HIS A 69 -41.93 20.69 17.50
CA HIS A 69 -41.55 19.44 16.80
C HIS A 69 -40.14 18.98 17.16
N THR A 70 -39.21 19.87 17.37
CA THR A 70 -37.80 19.56 17.64
C THR A 70 -37.40 19.83 19.11
N GLY A 71 -38.24 20.51 19.89
CA GLY A 71 -37.90 20.94 21.25
C GLY A 71 -36.80 22.00 21.32
N ALA A 72 -36.33 22.50 20.17
CA ALA A 72 -35.30 23.52 20.12
C ALA A 72 -35.87 24.87 20.56
N ALA A 73 -35.16 25.54 21.47
CA ALA A 73 -35.47 26.89 21.92
C ALA A 73 -34.54 27.88 21.22
N ILE A 74 -35.12 28.84 20.48
CA ILE A 74 -34.39 29.97 19.92
C ILE A 74 -34.72 31.17 20.78
N SER A 75 -33.74 31.69 21.48
CA SER A 75 -33.84 32.92 22.26
C SER A 75 -33.18 34.09 21.54
N LEU A 76 -33.91 35.16 21.37
CA LEU A 76 -33.44 36.38 20.70
C LEU A 76 -33.55 37.54 21.70
N PRO A 77 -32.47 37.94 22.34
CA PRO A 77 -32.47 39.05 23.29
C PRO A 77 -32.93 40.35 22.65
N GLU A 78 -32.50 40.61 21.43
CA GLU A 78 -32.90 41.81 20.68
C GLU A 78 -33.06 41.53 19.20
N ALA A 79 -34.18 41.95 18.61
CA ALA A 79 -34.41 41.91 17.16
C ALA A 79 -34.98 43.25 16.70
N SER A 80 -34.47 43.76 15.59
CA SER A 80 -34.93 45.02 14.99
C SER A 80 -35.33 44.78 13.53
N ILE A 81 -36.52 45.22 13.17
CA ILE A 81 -37.10 45.07 11.84
C ILE A 81 -37.38 46.44 11.27
N ARG A 82 -36.85 46.79 10.10
CA ARG A 82 -37.12 48.03 9.39
C ARG A 82 -37.95 47.79 8.13
N LEU A 83 -39.12 48.43 8.06
CA LEU A 83 -40.02 48.35 6.92
C LEU A 83 -39.58 49.27 5.78
N ASN A 84 -39.69 48.82 4.52
CA ASN A 84 -39.54 49.63 3.33
C ASN A 84 -40.92 50.17 2.89
N PRO A 85 -41.24 51.46 3.17
CA PRO A 85 -42.55 51.98 2.87
C PRO A 85 -42.82 52.10 1.37
N TRP A 86 -41.79 52.40 0.57
CA TRP A 86 -41.92 52.53 -0.87
C TRP A 86 -42.14 51.22 -1.60
N GLU A 87 -41.36 50.20 -1.28
CA GLU A 87 -41.54 48.85 -1.84
C GLU A 87 -42.86 48.21 -1.36
N SER A 88 -43.23 48.45 -0.11
CA SER A 88 -44.50 47.99 0.43
C SER A 88 -45.71 48.62 -0.31
N LEU A 89 -45.63 49.91 -0.60
CA LEU A 89 -46.68 50.61 -1.35
C LEU A 89 -46.79 50.12 -2.80
N LEU A 90 -45.65 49.90 -3.47
CA LEU A 90 -45.59 49.46 -4.86
C LEU A 90 -46.00 47.99 -5.02
N SER A 91 -45.68 47.14 -4.05
CA SER A 91 -45.99 45.69 -4.10
C SER A 91 -47.38 45.35 -3.52
N GLY A 92 -48.02 46.27 -2.80
CA GLY A 92 -49.27 46.03 -2.09
C GLY A 92 -49.16 45.06 -0.91
N ALA A 93 -47.91 44.74 -0.49
CA ALA A 93 -47.58 43.84 0.62
C ALA A 93 -46.44 44.42 1.46
N PRO A 94 -46.34 44.11 2.77
CA PRO A 94 -45.24 44.57 3.60
C PRO A 94 -43.89 44.06 3.05
N ARG A 95 -42.97 44.96 2.77
CA ARG A 95 -41.58 44.72 2.39
C ARG A 95 -40.66 45.26 3.46
N PHE A 96 -39.64 44.49 3.78
CA PHE A 96 -38.72 44.83 4.85
C PHE A 96 -37.33 45.13 4.27
N ASP A 97 -36.74 46.24 4.72
CA ASP A 97 -35.38 46.62 4.32
C ASP A 97 -34.34 45.79 5.06
N GLU A 98 -34.51 45.70 6.37
CA GLU A 98 -33.47 45.16 7.24
C GLU A 98 -34.09 44.37 8.41
N LEU A 99 -33.49 43.22 8.70
CA LEU A 99 -33.68 42.49 9.95
C LEU A 99 -32.32 42.38 10.65
N THR A 100 -32.23 42.86 11.85
CA THR A 100 -31.05 42.75 12.72
C THR A 100 -31.41 41.91 13.92
N LEU A 101 -30.65 40.83 14.16
CA LEU A 101 -30.77 39.97 15.34
C LEU A 101 -29.49 40.13 16.15
N ILE A 102 -29.59 40.43 17.44
CA ILE A 102 -28.45 40.65 18.34
C ILE A 102 -28.50 39.62 19.47
N GLY A 103 -27.41 38.87 19.64
CA GLY A 103 -27.26 37.87 20.68
C GLY A 103 -28.22 36.66 20.57
N PRO A 104 -28.66 36.21 19.37
CA PRO A 104 -29.51 35.04 19.30
C PRO A 104 -28.79 33.84 19.88
N ARG A 105 -29.47 33.06 20.73
CA ARG A 105 -28.97 31.85 21.31
C ARG A 105 -29.71 30.67 20.74
N VAL A 106 -28.96 29.77 20.11
CA VAL A 106 -29.47 28.53 19.51
C VAL A 106 -28.85 27.35 20.25
N GLU A 107 -29.70 26.63 20.96
CA GLU A 107 -29.32 25.36 21.61
C GLU A 107 -29.69 24.21 20.70
N TRP A 108 -28.70 23.33 20.43
CA TRP A 108 -28.86 22.22 19.51
C TRP A 108 -28.29 20.96 20.13
N SER A 109 -29.04 19.85 20.03
CA SER A 109 -28.56 18.54 20.46
C SER A 109 -28.69 17.53 19.33
N SER A 110 -27.65 16.78 19.04
CA SER A 110 -27.69 15.69 18.05
C SER A 110 -27.76 14.36 18.79
N GLU A 111 -28.92 13.72 18.79
CA GLU A 111 -29.09 12.36 19.28
C GLU A 111 -28.80 11.29 18.20
N SER A 112 -28.66 11.66 16.91
CA SER A 112 -28.40 10.73 15.83
C SER A 112 -27.48 11.29 14.76
N SER A 113 -26.50 10.49 14.33
CA SER A 113 -25.50 10.80 13.32
C SER A 113 -26.04 10.92 11.88
N ASN A 114 -27.35 10.89 11.67
CA ASN A 114 -27.95 10.79 10.32
C ASN A 114 -28.98 11.89 10.00
N ASP A 115 -29.20 12.84 10.90
CA ASP A 115 -30.12 13.94 10.61
C ASP A 115 -29.41 15.03 9.80
N SER A 116 -29.74 15.10 8.51
CA SER A 116 -29.44 16.26 7.69
C SER A 116 -29.97 17.52 8.37
N ILE A 117 -29.17 18.58 8.49
CA ILE A 117 -29.60 19.89 9.00
C ILE A 117 -30.79 20.35 8.17
N VAL A 118 -31.99 20.14 8.69
CA VAL A 118 -33.22 20.62 8.05
C VAL A 118 -33.37 22.09 8.41
N ILE A 119 -33.06 22.97 7.46
CA ILE A 119 -33.30 24.41 7.62
C ILE A 119 -34.84 24.61 7.66
N PRO A 120 -35.39 25.12 8.76
CA PRO A 120 -36.82 25.35 8.87
C PRO A 120 -37.39 26.16 7.71
N ALA A 121 -38.54 25.76 7.16
CA ALA A 121 -39.16 26.45 6.03
C ALA A 121 -39.37 27.95 6.32
N GLY A 122 -39.70 28.34 7.56
CA GLY A 122 -39.83 29.72 7.98
C GLY A 122 -38.54 30.54 7.86
N LEU A 123 -37.38 29.93 8.04
CA LEU A 123 -36.09 30.62 7.86
C LEU A 123 -35.81 30.92 6.38
N ARG A 124 -36.21 30.01 5.49
CA ARG A 124 -36.09 30.21 4.02
C ARG A 124 -36.94 31.42 3.55
N ASP A 125 -38.17 31.51 4.04
CA ASP A 125 -39.08 32.58 3.72
C ASP A 125 -38.56 33.92 4.31
N LEU A 126 -38.02 33.89 5.52
CA LEU A 126 -37.42 35.02 6.18
C LEU A 126 -36.26 35.60 5.37
N VAL A 127 -35.29 34.77 4.98
CA VAL A 127 -34.13 35.18 4.15
C VAL A 127 -34.57 35.79 2.82
N SER A 128 -35.71 35.35 2.26
CA SER A 128 -36.24 35.86 0.99
C SER A 128 -36.97 37.22 1.14
N ALA A 129 -37.52 37.49 2.31
CA ALA A 129 -38.38 38.65 2.56
C ALA A 129 -37.59 39.96 2.84
N PHE A 130 -36.35 39.87 3.29
CA PHE A 130 -35.56 41.02 3.72
C PHE A 130 -34.53 41.45 2.66
N GLY A 131 -34.30 42.75 2.54
CA GLY A 131 -33.22 43.37 1.77
C GLY A 131 -31.85 43.14 2.41
N ARG A 132 -31.79 43.16 3.74
CA ARG A 132 -30.61 42.88 4.53
C ARG A 132 -30.97 42.08 5.79
N LEU A 133 -30.21 41.03 6.07
CA LEU A 133 -30.26 40.25 7.31
C LEU A 133 -28.92 40.40 8.01
N GLN A 134 -28.91 40.92 9.22
CA GLN A 134 -27.73 40.96 10.09
C GLN A 134 -27.98 40.11 11.32
N VAL A 135 -27.08 39.18 11.58
CA VAL A 135 -27.02 38.44 12.82
C VAL A 135 -25.71 38.83 13.47
N ARG A 136 -25.73 39.29 14.69
CA ARG A 136 -24.55 39.72 15.44
C ARG A 136 -24.49 38.98 16.74
N ASP A 137 -23.31 38.47 17.05
CA ASP A 137 -23.00 37.76 18.30
C ASP A 137 -24.00 36.62 18.59
N ALA A 138 -24.32 35.84 17.56
CA ALA A 138 -25.16 34.67 17.76
C ALA A 138 -24.38 33.57 18.51
N HIS A 139 -24.94 33.09 19.59
CA HIS A 139 -24.34 32.02 20.40
C HIS A 139 -24.90 30.66 19.98
N LEU A 140 -24.04 29.82 19.40
CA LEU A 140 -24.35 28.43 19.10
C LEU A 140 -23.83 27.54 20.24
N VAL A 141 -24.73 26.83 20.92
CA VAL A 141 -24.40 25.88 21.96
C VAL A 141 -24.84 24.49 21.47
N GLY A 142 -23.88 23.65 21.15
CA GLY A 142 -24.13 22.30 20.65
C GLY A 142 -23.86 21.23 21.72
N GLU A 143 -24.64 20.16 21.73
CA GLU A 143 -24.37 18.96 22.49
C GLU A 143 -24.21 17.79 21.51
N VAL A 144 -23.02 17.18 21.49
CA VAL A 144 -22.73 16.00 20.66
C VAL A 144 -22.64 14.78 21.58
N VAL A 145 -23.41 13.75 21.29
CA VAL A 145 -23.35 12.50 22.03
C VAL A 145 -22.24 11.62 21.44
N ARG A 146 -21.15 11.42 22.18
CA ARG A 146 -20.04 10.57 21.81
C ARG A 146 -20.00 9.34 22.72
N ASP A 147 -20.08 8.14 22.16
CA ASP A 147 -20.09 6.86 22.90
C ASP A 147 -21.12 6.82 24.05
N GLY A 148 -22.28 7.48 23.84
CA GLY A 148 -23.34 7.57 24.84
C GLY A 148 -23.10 8.62 25.93
N VAL A 149 -22.04 9.44 25.83
CA VAL A 149 -21.74 10.54 26.75
C VAL A 149 -21.98 11.86 26.05
N PRO A 150 -22.91 12.71 26.56
CA PRO A 150 -23.12 14.04 26.00
C PRO A 150 -21.89 14.93 26.26
N THR A 151 -21.33 15.49 25.19
CA THR A 151 -20.22 16.43 25.24
C THR A 151 -20.71 17.77 24.73
N THR A 152 -20.70 18.79 25.57
CA THR A 152 -21.07 20.15 25.21
C THR A 152 -19.94 20.77 24.39
N LEU A 153 -20.23 21.20 23.16
CA LEU A 153 -19.32 22.04 22.39
C LEU A 153 -19.31 23.44 22.99
N GLU A 154 -18.14 24.08 23.02
CA GLU A 154 -18.02 25.44 23.51
C GLU A 154 -18.92 26.40 22.72
N SER A 155 -19.42 27.45 23.38
CA SER A 155 -20.24 28.44 22.76
C SER A 155 -19.47 29.21 21.69
N LEU A 156 -19.93 29.07 20.43
CA LEU A 156 -19.39 29.80 19.28
C LEU A 156 -20.17 31.09 19.10
N SER A 157 -19.46 32.18 18.83
CA SER A 157 -20.07 33.45 18.38
C SER A 157 -20.09 33.49 16.86
N VAL A 158 -21.25 33.76 16.28
CA VAL A 158 -21.45 33.81 14.83
C VAL A 158 -22.02 35.17 14.42
N ASP A 159 -21.32 35.82 13.49
CA ASP A 159 -21.81 36.99 12.81
C ASP A 159 -22.17 36.67 11.36
N ILE A 160 -23.34 37.12 10.91
CA ILE A 160 -23.81 36.96 9.53
C ILE A 160 -24.32 38.29 9.01
N ASP A 161 -23.84 38.76 7.88
CA ASP A 161 -24.37 39.87 7.14
C ASP A 161 -24.76 39.44 5.72
N LEU A 162 -26.04 39.33 5.46
CA LEU A 162 -26.60 38.99 4.16
C LEU A 162 -27.32 40.21 3.59
N ALA A 163 -26.76 40.86 2.60
CA ALA A 163 -27.30 42.04 1.95
C ALA A 163 -27.73 41.71 0.51
N ARG A 164 -28.82 42.33 0.07
CA ARG A 164 -29.28 42.30 -1.32
C ARG A 164 -28.81 43.53 -2.07
N ASP A 165 -28.05 43.35 -3.13
CA ASP A 165 -27.67 44.38 -4.08
C ASP A 165 -28.26 44.05 -5.46
N ARG A 166 -29.36 44.71 -5.82
CA ARG A 166 -30.14 44.45 -7.05
C ARG A 166 -30.59 42.99 -7.17
N SER A 167 -29.94 42.22 -8.08
CA SER A 167 -30.21 40.80 -8.27
C SER A 167 -29.24 39.87 -7.52
N ARG A 168 -28.21 40.42 -6.89
CA ARG A 168 -27.18 39.66 -6.16
C ARG A 168 -27.44 39.75 -4.67
N ARG A 169 -27.05 38.71 -3.96
CA ARG A 169 -26.92 38.68 -2.50
C ARG A 169 -25.46 38.62 -2.15
N ILE A 170 -25.05 39.40 -1.18
CA ILE A 170 -23.69 39.42 -0.63
C ILE A 170 -23.78 38.81 0.76
N LEU A 171 -22.99 37.80 1.03
CA LEU A 171 -22.91 37.10 2.31
C LEU A 171 -21.54 37.37 2.94
N ARG A 172 -21.51 37.75 4.21
CA ARG A 172 -20.33 37.74 5.08
C ARG A 172 -20.65 36.89 6.30
N VAL A 173 -19.73 36.02 6.66
CA VAL A 173 -19.87 35.15 7.83
C VAL A 173 -18.54 35.16 8.58
N SER A 174 -18.61 35.34 9.89
CA SER A 174 -17.49 35.02 10.78
C SER A 174 -17.97 34.16 11.93
N ILE A 175 -17.11 33.22 12.32
CA ILE A 175 -17.32 32.33 13.46
C ILE A 175 -16.12 32.48 14.36
N ASP A 176 -16.35 32.84 15.59
CA ASP A 176 -15.33 33.08 16.61
C ASP A 176 -15.56 32.13 17.80
N SER A 177 -14.48 31.58 18.31
CA SER A 177 -14.44 30.89 19.62
C SER A 177 -13.88 31.83 20.67
N PRO A 178 -13.93 31.47 21.98
CA PRO A 178 -13.26 32.26 23.02
C PRO A 178 -11.76 32.47 22.75
N ASP A 179 -11.12 31.55 22.03
CA ASP A 179 -9.69 31.57 21.74
C ASP A 179 -9.33 32.34 20.46
N GLY A 180 -10.32 32.72 19.65
CA GLY A 180 -10.10 33.50 18.45
C GLY A 180 -10.98 33.09 17.26
N ARG A 181 -10.66 33.70 16.12
CA ARG A 181 -11.43 33.46 14.88
C ARG A 181 -11.21 32.07 14.31
N LEU A 182 -12.32 31.35 14.11
CA LEU A 182 -12.31 30.00 13.50
C LEU A 182 -12.52 30.08 11.99
N VAL A 183 -13.51 30.86 11.55
CA VAL A 183 -13.91 30.99 10.14
C VAL A 183 -14.12 32.45 9.78
N SER A 184 -13.70 32.84 8.59
CA SER A 184 -14.05 34.08 7.93
C SER A 184 -14.38 33.81 6.49
N ALA A 185 -15.58 34.19 6.03
CA ALA A 185 -16.00 33.97 4.65
C ALA A 185 -16.79 35.17 4.10
N GLU A 186 -16.56 35.45 2.83
CA GLU A 186 -17.31 36.46 2.07
C GLU A 186 -17.66 35.90 0.69
N GLY A 187 -18.88 36.16 0.23
CA GLY A 187 -19.30 35.68 -1.07
C GLY A 187 -20.50 36.42 -1.62
N TYR A 188 -20.85 36.07 -2.84
CA TYR A 188 -22.06 36.60 -3.49
C TYR A 188 -22.75 35.49 -4.29
N GLY A 189 -24.05 35.67 -4.49
CA GLY A 189 -24.84 34.72 -5.28
C GLY A 189 -26.11 35.31 -5.85
N THR A 190 -26.64 34.61 -6.82
CA THR A 190 -27.93 34.89 -7.47
C THR A 190 -28.80 33.64 -7.47
N GLY A 191 -30.10 33.79 -7.50
CA GLY A 191 -31.04 32.66 -7.44
C GLY A 191 -31.40 32.25 -6.01
N ASN A 192 -31.96 31.06 -5.88
CA ASN A 192 -32.37 30.50 -4.59
C ASN A 192 -31.23 29.70 -3.97
N PRO A 193 -30.64 30.13 -2.84
CA PRO A 193 -29.50 29.42 -2.24
C PRO A 193 -29.85 28.02 -1.68
N PHE A 194 -31.15 27.76 -1.51
CA PHE A 194 -31.63 26.46 -1.04
C PHE A 194 -31.93 25.46 -2.18
N GLU A 195 -31.79 25.87 -3.44
CA GLU A 195 -31.96 25.07 -4.63
C GLU A 195 -30.72 25.22 -5.53
N LEU A 196 -29.74 24.36 -5.34
CA LEU A 196 -28.45 24.41 -6.06
C LEU A 196 -28.60 24.51 -7.57
N SER A 197 -29.64 23.87 -8.15
CA SER A 197 -29.92 23.93 -9.59
C SER A 197 -30.27 25.33 -10.11
N GLN A 198 -30.78 26.19 -9.25
CA GLN A 198 -31.18 27.57 -9.56
C GLN A 198 -30.25 28.59 -8.96
N PHE A 199 -29.25 28.19 -8.21
CA PHE A 199 -28.27 29.02 -7.55
C PHE A 199 -26.99 29.11 -8.38
N SER A 200 -26.43 30.33 -8.45
CA SER A 200 -25.08 30.59 -8.93
C SER A 200 -24.42 31.57 -8.01
N GLY A 201 -23.25 31.25 -7.51
CA GLY A 201 -22.56 32.11 -6.55
C GLY A 201 -21.17 31.62 -6.23
N GLU A 202 -20.43 32.45 -5.52
CA GLU A 202 -19.08 32.21 -5.05
C GLU A 202 -18.96 32.61 -3.58
N LEU A 203 -18.19 31.84 -2.82
CA LEU A 203 -17.85 32.06 -1.42
C LEU A 203 -16.36 31.79 -1.25
N GLN A 204 -15.62 32.75 -0.73
CA GLN A 204 -14.21 32.60 -0.40
C GLN A 204 -14.01 32.90 1.10
N GLY A 205 -13.02 32.26 1.67
CA GLY A 205 -12.75 32.45 3.09
C GLY A 205 -11.54 31.71 3.59
N SER A 206 -11.36 31.78 4.88
CA SER A 206 -10.30 31.06 5.59
C SER A 206 -10.83 30.37 6.83
N LEU A 207 -10.22 29.25 7.15
CA LEU A 207 -10.45 28.43 8.32
C LEU A 207 -9.13 28.34 9.09
N SER A 208 -9.11 28.75 10.36
CA SER A 208 -7.92 28.59 11.20
C SER A 208 -7.70 27.12 11.57
N GLY A 209 -6.52 26.76 12.05
CA GLY A 209 -6.24 25.41 12.56
C GLY A 209 -7.21 24.98 13.66
N ALA A 210 -7.54 25.88 14.59
CA ALA A 210 -8.60 25.66 15.57
C ALA A 210 -9.96 25.40 14.90
N GLY A 211 -10.29 26.15 13.83
CA GLY A 211 -11.49 25.94 13.03
C GLY A 211 -11.52 24.57 12.34
N VAL A 212 -10.38 24.11 11.83
CA VAL A 212 -10.22 22.73 11.30
C VAL A 212 -10.49 21.71 12.40
N SER A 213 -9.95 21.93 13.59
CA SER A 213 -10.16 21.05 14.75
C SER A 213 -11.62 20.99 15.18
N TYR A 214 -12.31 22.13 15.22
CA TYR A 214 -13.75 22.17 15.49
C TYR A 214 -14.58 21.43 14.43
N LEU A 215 -14.27 21.62 13.16
CA LEU A 215 -14.94 20.92 12.06
C LEU A 215 -14.71 19.41 12.14
N ALA A 216 -13.50 19.00 12.49
CA ALA A 216 -13.14 17.59 12.67
C ALA A 216 -13.92 16.95 13.84
N GLN A 217 -14.03 17.66 14.98
CA GLN A 217 -14.83 17.21 16.13
C GLN A 217 -16.30 17.02 15.75
N TRP A 218 -16.85 17.95 14.95
CA TRP A 218 -18.21 17.82 14.46
C TRP A 218 -18.43 16.61 13.55
N LEU A 219 -17.38 16.22 12.78
CA LEU A 219 -17.34 14.99 11.99
C LEU A 219 -16.94 13.75 12.81
N GLN A 220 -16.87 13.86 14.13
CA GLN A 220 -16.45 12.82 15.08
C GLN A 220 -14.99 12.36 14.91
N TRP A 221 -14.13 13.21 14.39
CA TRP A 221 -12.69 12.98 14.30
C TRP A 221 -11.98 13.76 15.39
N ASP A 222 -11.12 13.11 16.14
CA ASP A 222 -10.24 13.75 17.12
C ASP A 222 -8.99 14.28 16.41
N LEU A 223 -9.10 15.44 15.84
CA LEU A 223 -8.02 16.12 15.13
C LEU A 223 -7.77 17.49 15.77
N THR A 224 -6.51 17.77 16.08
CA THR A 224 -6.03 19.10 16.44
C THR A 224 -5.03 19.58 15.42
N ALA A 225 -5.06 20.85 15.09
CA ALA A 225 -4.13 21.45 14.14
C ALA A 225 -3.95 22.95 14.44
N GLU A 226 -2.78 23.48 14.07
CA GLU A 226 -2.52 24.92 13.98
C GLU A 226 -2.39 25.32 12.49
N GLY A 227 -2.35 26.63 12.21
CA GLY A 227 -2.21 27.17 10.85
C GLY A 227 -3.51 27.59 10.22
N GLN A 228 -3.63 27.49 8.90
CA GLN A 228 -4.75 28.03 8.14
C GLN A 228 -5.07 27.20 6.91
N THR A 229 -6.36 27.15 6.57
CA THR A 229 -6.86 26.62 5.30
C THR A 229 -7.68 27.72 4.62
N ASP A 230 -7.29 28.11 3.42
CA ASP A 230 -8.05 29.01 2.58
C ASP A 230 -8.93 28.19 1.66
N PHE A 231 -10.15 28.67 1.42
CA PHE A 231 -11.09 28.00 0.55
C PHE A 231 -11.80 28.97 -0.38
N TRP A 232 -12.12 28.49 -1.55
CA TRP A 232 -13.00 29.12 -2.51
C TRP A 232 -14.04 28.10 -2.97
N PHE A 233 -15.29 28.43 -2.83
CA PHE A 233 -16.42 27.60 -3.20
C PHE A 233 -17.26 28.31 -4.24
N ALA A 234 -17.63 27.65 -5.31
CA ALA A 234 -18.50 28.20 -6.35
C ALA A 234 -19.59 27.20 -6.73
N VAL A 235 -20.74 27.72 -7.09
CA VAL A 235 -21.81 26.95 -7.72
C VAL A 235 -22.14 27.60 -9.05
N THR A 236 -22.03 26.86 -10.14
CA THR A 236 -22.38 27.33 -11.48
C THR A 236 -23.27 26.31 -12.17
N GLY A 237 -24.51 26.70 -12.48
CA GLY A 237 -25.47 25.79 -13.13
C GLY A 237 -25.78 24.52 -12.32
N GLY A 238 -25.80 24.64 -11.00
CA GLY A 238 -26.06 23.52 -10.09
C GLY A 238 -24.87 22.61 -9.80
N GLN A 239 -23.70 22.90 -10.37
CA GLN A 239 -22.46 22.15 -10.14
C GLN A 239 -21.58 22.89 -9.13
N PRO A 240 -21.34 22.33 -7.95
CA PRO A 240 -20.43 22.88 -6.96
C PRO A 240 -18.98 22.60 -7.34
N THR A 241 -18.11 23.56 -7.07
CA THR A 241 -16.65 23.45 -7.15
C THR A 241 -16.06 24.06 -5.89
N ALA A 242 -15.12 23.41 -5.26
CA ALA A 242 -14.37 23.92 -4.13
C ALA A 242 -12.87 23.85 -4.42
N VAL A 243 -12.15 24.91 -4.12
CA VAL A 243 -10.69 24.97 -4.10
C VAL A 243 -10.25 25.13 -2.66
N LEU A 244 -9.30 24.30 -2.23
CA LEU A 244 -8.79 24.28 -0.87
C LEU A 244 -7.28 24.43 -0.92
N GLN A 245 -6.74 25.35 -0.10
CA GLN A 245 -5.31 25.52 0.11
C GLN A 245 -5.04 25.46 1.61
N ALA A 246 -4.40 24.39 2.06
CA ALA A 246 -4.12 24.19 3.46
C ALA A 246 -2.62 24.27 3.75
N ASN A 247 -2.29 24.96 4.83
CA ASN A 247 -0.97 24.95 5.45
C ASN A 247 -1.18 24.80 6.96
N LEU A 248 -1.19 23.54 7.38
CA LEU A 248 -1.45 23.15 8.77
C LEU A 248 -0.16 22.67 9.41
N THR A 249 0.00 22.95 10.69
CA THR A 249 1.15 22.55 11.52
C THR A 249 0.67 21.90 12.81
N GLN A 250 1.55 21.16 13.47
CA GLN A 250 1.27 20.48 14.75
C GLN A 250 -0.04 19.67 14.70
N ILE A 251 -0.17 18.87 13.66
CA ILE A 251 -1.38 18.10 13.44
C ILE A 251 -1.30 16.82 14.27
N ALA A 252 -2.26 16.62 15.15
CA ALA A 252 -2.41 15.38 15.90
C ALA A 252 -3.80 14.80 15.67
N VAL A 253 -3.87 13.54 15.32
CA VAL A 253 -5.12 12.76 15.23
C VAL A 253 -5.08 11.70 16.31
N THR A 254 -6.05 11.76 17.23
CA THR A 254 -6.19 10.82 18.35
C THR A 254 -7.30 9.81 18.02
N GLY A 255 -7.02 8.51 18.13
CA GLY A 255 -8.01 7.48 17.81
C GLY A 255 -7.42 6.08 18.00
N GLN A 256 -7.81 5.12 17.15
CA GLN A 256 -7.22 3.78 17.16
C GLN A 256 -5.74 3.77 16.73
N THR A 257 -5.32 4.80 15.99
CA THR A 257 -3.93 5.08 15.61
C THR A 257 -3.64 6.54 15.91
N LEU A 258 -2.52 6.81 16.56
CA LEU A 258 -2.03 8.16 16.78
C LEU A 258 -1.30 8.61 15.50
N LEU A 259 -1.68 9.76 14.95
CA LEU A 259 -0.98 10.38 13.83
C LEU A 259 -0.47 11.74 14.27
N ASN A 260 0.85 11.92 14.28
CA ASN A 260 1.50 13.21 14.53
C ASN A 260 2.22 13.67 13.26
N LEU A 261 1.91 14.88 12.78
CA LEU A 261 2.59 15.51 11.67
C LEU A 261 3.04 16.91 12.09
N ASP A 262 4.27 17.25 11.75
CA ASP A 262 4.80 18.60 11.97
C ASP A 262 4.12 19.60 11.04
N GLN A 263 3.91 19.22 9.79
CA GLN A 263 3.26 20.05 8.77
C GLN A 263 2.52 19.21 7.73
N LEU A 264 1.37 19.71 7.32
CA LEU A 264 0.61 19.27 6.14
C LEU A 264 0.31 20.49 5.26
N ARG A 265 0.78 20.45 4.03
CA ARG A 265 0.44 21.42 3.00
C ARG A 265 -0.25 20.71 1.85
N PHE A 266 -1.34 21.24 1.36
CA PHE A 266 -1.96 20.74 0.14
C PHE A 266 -2.77 21.80 -0.58
N ASP A 267 -2.78 21.70 -1.91
CA ASP A 267 -3.65 22.43 -2.82
C ASP A 267 -4.56 21.42 -3.51
N GLY A 268 -5.87 21.59 -3.36
CA GLY A 268 -6.85 20.65 -3.86
C GLY A 268 -8.07 21.28 -4.48
N VAL A 269 -8.69 20.60 -5.41
CA VAL A 269 -9.94 20.99 -6.08
C VAL A 269 -10.94 19.85 -5.94
N VAL A 270 -12.17 20.19 -5.55
CA VAL A 270 -13.29 19.26 -5.50
C VAL A 270 -14.37 19.75 -6.44
N GLU A 271 -14.83 18.92 -7.35
CA GLU A 271 -15.92 19.25 -8.30
C GLU A 271 -17.06 18.26 -8.20
N GLY A 272 -18.27 18.76 -8.42
CA GLY A 272 -19.49 17.96 -8.51
C GLY A 272 -20.19 17.71 -7.18
N GLN A 273 -21.40 17.18 -7.27
CA GLN A 273 -22.16 16.74 -6.09
C GLN A 273 -21.52 15.51 -5.46
N PHE A 274 -21.75 15.27 -4.18
CA PHE A 274 -21.08 14.19 -3.41
C PHE A 274 -21.15 12.83 -4.10
N GLU A 275 -22.25 12.48 -4.74
CA GLU A 275 -22.39 11.19 -5.45
C GLU A 275 -21.56 11.07 -6.73
N GLN A 276 -21.09 12.18 -7.27
CA GLN A 276 -20.28 12.27 -8.49
C GLN A 276 -19.01 13.10 -8.27
N ALA A 277 -18.58 13.22 -7.01
CA ALA A 277 -17.45 14.05 -6.63
C ALA A 277 -16.17 13.59 -7.32
N LYS A 278 -15.40 14.58 -7.79
CA LYS A 278 -14.04 14.45 -8.29
C LYS A 278 -13.14 15.32 -7.45
N ILE A 279 -12.00 14.78 -7.07
CA ILE A 279 -11.01 15.45 -6.22
C ILE A 279 -9.67 15.40 -6.95
N TRP A 280 -9.03 16.54 -7.08
CA TRP A 280 -7.65 16.69 -7.55
C TRP A 280 -6.81 17.27 -6.44
N ILE A 281 -5.67 16.68 -6.19
CA ILE A 281 -4.63 17.21 -5.30
C ILE A 281 -3.40 17.34 -6.18
N ASP A 282 -3.02 18.57 -6.49
CA ASP A 282 -1.92 18.86 -7.42
C ASP A 282 -0.59 19.08 -6.73
N ASP A 283 -0.61 19.70 -5.57
CA ASP A 283 0.58 19.94 -4.75
C ASP A 283 0.24 19.63 -3.30
N ALA A 284 0.93 18.64 -2.75
CA ALA A 284 0.77 18.29 -1.35
C ALA A 284 2.08 17.76 -0.78
N SER A 285 2.33 18.09 0.48
CA SER A 285 3.46 17.58 1.23
C SER A 285 3.09 17.35 2.68
N LEU A 286 3.67 16.33 3.28
CA LEU A 286 3.59 16.06 4.70
C LEU A 286 5.00 15.99 5.29
N THR A 287 5.16 16.54 6.48
CA THR A 287 6.41 16.52 7.23
C THR A 287 6.18 15.86 8.57
N ALA A 288 7.01 14.88 8.91
CA ALA A 288 7.03 14.22 10.20
C ALA A 288 8.50 13.95 10.57
N ASP A 289 8.91 14.22 11.82
CA ASP A 289 10.29 14.07 12.30
C ASP A 289 11.33 14.70 11.37
N ASP A 290 11.14 15.94 10.94
CA ASP A 290 11.99 16.68 9.99
C ASP A 290 12.11 16.03 8.59
N GLN A 291 11.38 14.99 8.31
CA GLN A 291 11.33 14.35 6.99
C GLN A 291 10.12 14.84 6.20
N THR A 292 10.36 15.44 5.04
CA THR A 292 9.30 15.91 4.15
C THR A 292 9.10 14.92 3.00
N PHE A 293 7.86 14.47 2.87
CA PHE A 293 7.41 13.70 1.71
C PHE A 293 6.48 14.57 0.86
N VAL A 294 6.86 14.74 -0.42
CA VAL A 294 5.99 15.38 -1.41
C VAL A 294 5.09 14.32 -1.99
N LEU A 295 3.79 14.47 -1.78
CA LEU A 295 2.81 13.54 -2.31
C LEU A 295 2.75 13.62 -3.84
N PRO A 296 2.48 12.51 -4.53
CA PRO A 296 2.18 12.54 -5.95
C PRO A 296 0.91 13.35 -6.21
N ARG A 297 0.73 13.80 -7.44
CA ARG A 297 -0.60 14.30 -7.84
C ARG A 297 -1.62 13.18 -7.71
N ILE A 298 -2.72 13.47 -7.04
CA ILE A 298 -3.78 12.51 -6.77
C ILE A 298 -5.06 12.97 -7.46
N HIS A 299 -5.64 12.09 -8.24
CA HIS A 299 -6.96 12.27 -8.80
C HIS A 299 -7.89 11.18 -8.25
N MET A 300 -8.95 11.60 -7.58
CA MET A 300 -9.95 10.70 -7.04
C MET A 300 -11.31 11.00 -7.66
N HIS A 301 -12.08 9.97 -7.93
CA HIS A 301 -13.47 10.13 -8.33
C HIS A 301 -14.35 9.07 -7.68
N ARG A 302 -15.56 9.47 -7.37
CA ARG A 302 -16.52 8.61 -6.74
C ARG A 302 -17.12 7.63 -7.75
N LEU A 303 -17.25 6.37 -7.35
CA LEU A 303 -17.88 5.28 -8.10
C LEU A 303 -18.96 4.62 -7.22
N GLY A 304 -20.21 5.05 -7.36
CA GLY A 304 -21.29 4.57 -6.51
C GLY A 304 -21.00 4.85 -5.02
N ARG A 305 -20.85 3.81 -4.21
CA ARG A 305 -20.49 3.92 -2.78
C ARG A 305 -18.97 4.00 -2.54
N GLY A 306 -18.18 3.73 -3.56
CA GLY A 306 -16.73 3.65 -3.47
C GLY A 306 -15.99 4.82 -4.12
N TRP A 307 -14.67 4.66 -4.22
CA TRP A 307 -13.76 5.64 -4.79
C TRP A 307 -12.72 4.98 -5.66
N ARG A 308 -12.33 5.69 -6.71
CA ARG A 308 -11.15 5.35 -7.50
C ARG A 308 -10.13 6.47 -7.39
N MET A 309 -8.90 6.09 -7.02
CA MET A 309 -7.74 6.96 -6.89
C MET A 309 -6.73 6.62 -7.97
N LEU A 310 -6.16 7.64 -8.57
CA LEU A 310 -5.05 7.57 -9.53
C LEU A 310 -3.94 8.48 -9.03
N THR A 311 -2.69 8.02 -9.12
CA THR A 311 -1.52 8.86 -8.83
C THR A 311 -0.56 8.88 -10.02
N ASN A 312 0.26 9.92 -10.12
CA ASN A 312 1.45 9.92 -10.93
C ASN A 312 2.65 9.32 -10.17
N ARG A 313 3.84 9.42 -10.74
CA ARG A 313 5.09 8.88 -10.17
C ARG A 313 5.41 9.47 -8.79
N PHE A 314 5.87 8.59 -7.89
CA PHE A 314 6.45 8.95 -6.58
C PHE A 314 7.52 7.96 -6.13
N GLU A 315 8.41 8.41 -5.26
CA GLU A 315 9.47 7.60 -4.66
C GLU A 315 8.98 6.94 -3.37
N VAL A 316 9.32 5.66 -3.17
CA VAL A 316 8.85 4.86 -2.02
C VAL A 316 9.58 5.24 -0.73
N SER A 317 10.91 5.45 -0.78
CA SER A 317 11.72 5.69 0.41
C SER A 317 11.29 6.92 1.22
N PRO A 318 11.02 8.10 0.62
CA PRO A 318 10.52 9.25 1.37
C PRO A 318 9.15 9.01 2.00
N LEU A 319 8.26 8.28 1.29
CA LEU A 319 6.95 7.92 1.84
C LEU A 319 7.09 7.04 3.09
N ILE A 320 7.96 6.02 3.02
CA ILE A 320 8.21 5.14 4.17
C ILE A 320 8.83 5.92 5.34
N ALA A 321 9.77 6.84 5.07
CA ALA A 321 10.36 7.68 6.10
C ALA A 321 9.30 8.54 6.80
N ALA A 322 8.42 9.20 6.04
CA ALA A 322 7.34 10.01 6.58
C ALA A 322 6.30 9.17 7.37
N LEU A 323 5.93 7.98 6.88
CA LEU A 323 5.03 7.07 7.60
C LEU A 323 5.65 6.58 8.92
N ARG A 324 6.96 6.33 8.97
CA ARG A 324 7.66 5.93 10.20
C ARG A 324 7.71 7.05 11.24
N GLY A 325 7.89 8.30 10.80
CA GLY A 325 7.87 9.47 11.67
C GLY A 325 6.47 9.90 12.15
N SER A 326 5.41 9.37 11.57
CA SER A 326 4.04 9.81 11.85
C SER A 326 3.30 9.02 12.96
N ASP A 327 3.95 8.10 13.65
CA ASP A 327 3.35 7.19 14.66
C ASP A 327 2.16 6.33 14.17
N LEU A 328 1.90 6.31 12.85
CA LEU A 328 0.86 5.46 12.25
C LEU A 328 1.17 3.98 12.31
N LEU A 329 2.46 3.64 12.40
CA LEU A 329 2.95 2.27 12.34
C LEU A 329 3.23 1.74 13.74
N SER A 330 2.86 0.50 13.99
CA SER A 330 3.28 -0.19 15.22
C SER A 330 4.82 -0.34 15.25
N ASP A 331 5.42 -0.43 16.44
CA ASP A 331 6.86 -0.65 16.64
C ASP A 331 7.40 -1.81 15.78
N ARG A 332 6.62 -2.88 15.69
CA ARG A 332 6.97 -4.05 14.87
C ARG A 332 6.96 -3.76 13.37
N ALA A 333 6.01 -2.97 12.89
CA ALA A 333 5.95 -2.55 11.48
C ALA A 333 7.12 -1.62 11.16
N ASN A 334 7.46 -0.71 12.06
CA ASN A 334 8.62 0.17 11.95
C ASN A 334 9.93 -0.62 11.87
N GLU A 335 10.16 -1.60 12.76
CA GLU A 335 11.33 -2.48 12.73
C GLU A 335 11.45 -3.25 11.41
N ILE A 336 10.33 -3.77 10.90
CA ILE A 336 10.30 -4.50 9.63
C ILE A 336 10.65 -3.57 8.46
N LEU A 337 10.02 -2.40 8.36
CA LEU A 337 10.27 -1.45 7.28
C LEU A 337 11.68 -0.87 7.33
N GLU A 338 12.22 -0.63 8.53
CA GLU A 338 13.61 -0.20 8.70
C GLU A 338 14.59 -1.24 8.18
N THR A 339 14.38 -2.51 8.52
CA THR A 339 15.25 -3.60 8.09
C THR A 339 15.12 -3.88 6.60
N LEU A 340 13.89 -3.97 6.07
CA LEU A 340 13.63 -4.16 4.65
C LEU A 340 14.10 -2.98 3.81
N SER A 341 14.06 -1.76 4.36
CA SER A 341 14.46 -0.52 3.69
C SER A 341 13.98 -0.44 2.24
N PRO A 342 12.65 -0.54 1.98
CA PRO A 342 12.15 -0.58 0.61
C PRO A 342 12.41 0.74 -0.10
N ALA A 343 12.91 0.62 -1.33
CA ALA A 343 13.24 1.75 -2.21
C ALA A 343 12.75 1.47 -3.63
N GLY A 344 12.84 2.49 -4.49
CA GLY A 344 12.35 2.47 -5.87
C GLY A 344 11.23 3.47 -6.07
N SER A 345 10.66 3.48 -7.25
CA SER A 345 9.55 4.38 -7.58
C SER A 345 8.30 3.61 -8.01
N VAL A 346 7.15 4.20 -7.73
CA VAL A 346 5.85 3.82 -8.29
C VAL A 346 5.54 4.82 -9.39
N ASP A 347 5.57 4.40 -10.65
CA ASP A 347 5.35 5.31 -11.79
C ASP A 347 3.88 5.66 -11.97
N ARG A 348 3.01 4.72 -11.63
CA ARG A 348 1.56 4.89 -11.71
C ARG A 348 0.89 3.96 -10.70
N LEU A 349 -0.06 4.49 -9.95
CA LEU A 349 -0.90 3.71 -9.07
C LEU A 349 -2.37 4.01 -9.39
N ALA A 350 -3.16 2.98 -9.56
CA ALA A 350 -4.62 3.03 -9.60
C ALA A 350 -5.15 2.16 -8.46
N PHE A 351 -5.95 2.74 -7.58
CA PHE A 351 -6.58 2.05 -6.47
C PHE A 351 -8.08 2.29 -6.51
N THR A 352 -8.87 1.23 -6.45
CA THR A 352 -10.32 1.29 -6.42
C THR A 352 -10.81 0.65 -5.14
N LEU A 353 -11.71 1.31 -4.45
CA LEU A 353 -12.37 0.84 -3.25
C LEU A 353 -13.88 0.87 -3.51
N GLU A 354 -14.57 -0.26 -3.38
CA GLU A 354 -16.01 -0.34 -3.68
C GLU A 354 -16.89 0.27 -2.59
N SER A 355 -16.46 0.24 -1.32
CA SER A 355 -17.20 0.81 -0.19
C SER A 355 -16.27 1.29 0.92
N LEU A 356 -16.57 2.45 1.51
CA LEU A 356 -15.87 2.96 2.69
C LEU A 356 -16.28 2.24 3.98
N ASP A 357 -17.46 1.61 4.01
CA ASP A 357 -17.96 0.90 5.20
C ASP A 357 -17.19 -0.40 5.47
N GLN A 358 -16.60 -0.98 4.43
CA GLN A 358 -15.81 -2.21 4.50
C GLN A 358 -14.54 -2.10 3.64
N PRO A 359 -13.56 -1.29 4.06
CA PRO A 359 -12.41 -0.92 3.21
C PRO A 359 -11.45 -2.07 2.90
N LEU A 360 -11.53 -3.18 3.64
CA LEU A 360 -10.70 -4.36 3.40
C LEU A 360 -11.36 -5.39 2.47
N ASN A 361 -12.63 -5.18 2.10
CA ASN A 361 -13.35 -6.04 1.17
C ASN A 361 -13.56 -5.30 -0.14
N HIS A 362 -13.41 -6.02 -1.27
CA HIS A 362 -13.67 -5.49 -2.61
C HIS A 362 -12.85 -4.24 -2.95
N TRP A 363 -11.55 -4.40 -2.93
CA TRP A 363 -10.60 -3.41 -3.44
C TRP A 363 -9.79 -3.96 -4.60
N ASP A 364 -9.41 -3.09 -5.53
CA ASP A 364 -8.50 -3.38 -6.64
C ASP A 364 -7.35 -2.37 -6.66
N LEU A 365 -6.17 -2.88 -6.96
CA LEU A 365 -4.96 -2.09 -7.12
C LEU A 365 -4.27 -2.47 -8.42
N ALA A 366 -3.84 -1.48 -9.18
CA ALA A 366 -2.91 -1.66 -10.28
C ALA A 366 -1.76 -0.67 -10.13
N ALA A 367 -0.52 -1.15 -10.22
CA ALA A 367 0.66 -0.34 -10.06
C ALA A 367 1.74 -0.75 -11.05
N THR A 368 2.54 0.23 -11.50
CA THR A 368 3.81 0.01 -12.19
C THR A 368 4.91 0.49 -11.27
N ILE A 369 5.85 -0.36 -10.98
CA ILE A 369 7.01 -0.08 -10.11
C ILE A 369 8.30 -0.18 -10.93
N THR A 370 9.29 0.65 -10.60
CA THR A 370 10.57 0.71 -11.26
C THR A 370 11.69 0.79 -10.24
N GLY A 371 12.74 0.00 -10.44
CA GLY A 371 13.92 -0.04 -9.59
C GLY A 371 13.63 -0.45 -8.15
N ALA A 372 12.62 -1.29 -7.93
CA ALA A 372 12.27 -1.72 -6.58
C ALA A 372 13.40 -2.51 -5.94
N THR A 373 13.74 -2.14 -4.71
CA THR A 373 14.83 -2.71 -3.94
C THR A 373 14.39 -2.96 -2.51
N THR A 374 14.77 -4.11 -1.96
CA THR A 374 14.55 -4.44 -0.54
C THR A 374 15.74 -5.21 0.02
N ASN A 375 16.06 -4.99 1.27
CA ASN A 375 17.04 -5.81 1.99
C ASN A 375 16.43 -7.15 2.43
N PRO A 376 17.21 -8.21 2.61
CA PRO A 376 16.71 -9.46 3.12
C PRO A 376 16.29 -9.34 4.59
N PHE A 377 15.13 -9.91 4.94
CA PHE A 377 14.62 -9.92 6.30
C PHE A 377 14.11 -11.31 6.70
N ARG A 378 14.78 -11.98 7.65
CA ARG A 378 14.43 -13.34 8.11
C ARG A 378 14.38 -14.34 6.95
N LYS A 379 13.17 -14.72 6.49
CA LYS A 379 12.94 -15.63 5.35
C LYS A 379 12.51 -14.90 4.08
N VAL A 380 12.35 -13.58 4.16
CA VAL A 380 12.02 -12.75 3.00
C VAL A 380 13.30 -12.47 2.23
N PRO A 381 13.34 -12.73 0.93
CA PRO A 381 14.51 -12.40 0.11
C PRO A 381 14.74 -10.90 0.04
N GLY A 382 15.99 -10.49 -0.08
CA GLY A 382 16.34 -9.17 -0.58
C GLY A 382 16.29 -9.18 -2.11
N LEU A 383 15.86 -8.07 -2.68
CA LEU A 383 15.68 -7.88 -4.11
C LEU A 383 16.32 -6.55 -4.50
N ILE A 384 17.02 -6.52 -5.62
CA ILE A 384 17.58 -5.29 -6.17
C ILE A 384 17.14 -5.13 -7.61
N ASN A 385 16.66 -3.93 -7.91
CA ASN A 385 16.32 -3.46 -9.23
C ASN A 385 15.23 -4.29 -9.92
N ILE A 386 14.04 -4.30 -9.32
CA ILE A 386 12.86 -4.94 -9.93
C ILE A 386 11.98 -3.89 -10.60
N ASP A 387 11.74 -4.11 -11.89
CA ASP A 387 10.69 -3.43 -12.66
C ASP A 387 9.53 -4.40 -12.84
N ALA A 388 8.33 -3.96 -12.48
CA ALA A 388 7.15 -4.81 -12.56
C ALA A 388 5.84 -4.03 -12.72
N SER A 389 4.88 -4.66 -13.37
CA SER A 389 3.47 -4.26 -13.33
C SER A 389 2.70 -5.21 -12.44
N ILE A 390 1.96 -4.67 -11.49
CA ILE A 390 1.25 -5.44 -10.46
C ILE A 390 -0.24 -5.13 -10.55
N THR A 391 -1.06 -6.17 -10.50
CA THR A 391 -2.49 -6.04 -10.18
C THR A 391 -2.78 -6.86 -8.94
N ALA A 392 -3.56 -6.31 -8.02
CA ALA A 392 -3.93 -6.96 -6.77
C ALA A 392 -5.37 -6.64 -6.38
N SER A 393 -6.00 -7.55 -5.64
CA SER A 393 -7.33 -7.37 -5.07
C SER A 393 -7.37 -8.00 -3.67
N ASP A 394 -8.51 -7.99 -3.02
CA ASP A 394 -8.73 -8.72 -1.76
C ASP A 394 -8.58 -10.24 -1.90
N GLU A 395 -8.61 -10.79 -3.11
CA GLU A 395 -8.46 -12.23 -3.37
C GLU A 395 -7.01 -12.66 -3.68
N GLY A 396 -6.20 -11.80 -4.33
CA GLY A 396 -4.86 -12.16 -4.73
C GLY A 396 -4.15 -11.09 -5.55
N ALA A 397 -2.97 -11.46 -6.10
CA ALA A 397 -2.17 -10.57 -6.91
C ALA A 397 -1.52 -11.28 -8.09
N THR A 398 -1.28 -10.52 -9.15
CA THR A 398 -0.46 -10.93 -10.29
C THR A 398 0.60 -9.85 -10.54
N ALA A 399 1.84 -10.28 -10.71
CA ALA A 399 2.95 -9.42 -11.09
C ALA A 399 3.55 -9.89 -12.42
N TRP A 400 3.80 -8.96 -13.32
CA TRP A 400 4.57 -9.14 -14.55
C TRP A 400 5.88 -8.41 -14.37
N ILE A 401 6.97 -9.13 -14.46
CA ILE A 401 8.34 -8.66 -14.24
C ILE A 401 9.03 -8.55 -15.58
N ASP A 402 9.68 -7.42 -15.82
CA ASP A 402 10.55 -7.17 -16.98
C ASP A 402 11.63 -6.21 -16.52
N THR A 403 12.78 -6.76 -16.11
CA THR A 403 13.82 -5.99 -15.45
C THR A 403 15.21 -6.32 -15.96
N GLN A 404 16.13 -5.36 -15.78
CA GLN A 404 17.55 -5.48 -16.09
C GLN A 404 18.36 -5.40 -14.80
N ASP A 405 19.59 -5.96 -14.81
CA ASP A 405 20.53 -5.90 -13.67
C ASP A 405 19.92 -6.31 -12.33
N PHE A 406 19.21 -7.45 -12.35
CA PHE A 406 18.50 -8.00 -11.18
C PHE A 406 19.44 -8.73 -10.23
N GLU A 407 19.25 -8.52 -8.92
CA GLU A 407 19.88 -9.36 -7.89
C GLU A 407 18.84 -9.92 -6.90
N LEU A 408 19.00 -11.22 -6.60
CA LEU A 408 18.23 -11.92 -5.56
C LEU A 408 19.16 -12.31 -4.41
N MET A 409 18.87 -11.80 -3.23
CA MET A 409 19.61 -12.09 -2.01
C MET A 409 18.82 -13.05 -1.10
N LEU A 410 19.33 -14.23 -0.89
CA LEU A 410 18.78 -15.24 0.02
C LEU A 410 19.88 -15.74 0.98
N PRO A 411 20.36 -14.93 1.92
CA PRO A 411 21.55 -15.20 2.74
C PRO A 411 21.37 -16.43 3.65
N ASN A 412 20.13 -16.87 3.88
CA ASN A 412 19.83 -18.11 4.60
C ASN A 412 19.92 -19.37 3.75
N VAL A 413 20.06 -19.24 2.43
CA VAL A 413 20.06 -20.35 1.45
C VAL A 413 21.35 -20.33 0.63
N TYR A 414 21.73 -19.20 0.07
CA TYR A 414 22.88 -19.02 -0.78
C TYR A 414 23.91 -18.08 -0.13
N ARG A 415 25.21 -18.31 -0.37
CA ARG A 415 26.29 -17.46 0.14
C ARG A 415 26.41 -16.18 -0.66
N GLU A 416 26.16 -16.25 -1.95
CA GLU A 416 26.23 -15.13 -2.88
C GLU A 416 24.87 -14.81 -3.45
N PRO A 417 24.61 -13.54 -3.82
CA PRO A 417 23.38 -13.18 -4.53
C PRO A 417 23.34 -13.83 -5.92
N ILE A 418 22.17 -14.21 -6.37
CA ILE A 418 21.92 -14.58 -7.76
C ILE A 418 21.82 -13.31 -8.57
N ARG A 419 22.68 -13.12 -9.56
CA ARG A 419 22.75 -11.94 -10.44
C ARG A 419 22.35 -12.32 -11.85
N LEU A 420 21.43 -11.56 -12.42
CA LEU A 420 20.95 -11.72 -13.79
C LEU A 420 21.03 -10.37 -14.51
N THR A 421 21.51 -10.37 -15.73
CA THR A 421 21.53 -9.18 -16.59
C THR A 421 20.13 -8.78 -17.06
N SER A 422 19.23 -9.76 -17.19
CA SER A 422 17.82 -9.51 -17.46
C SER A 422 16.95 -10.61 -16.85
N MET A 423 15.72 -10.24 -16.49
CA MET A 423 14.73 -11.19 -15.99
C MET A 423 13.33 -10.82 -16.50
N LEU A 424 12.65 -11.80 -17.08
CA LEU A 424 11.26 -11.74 -17.49
C LEU A 424 10.45 -12.74 -16.68
N GLY A 425 9.21 -12.41 -16.31
CA GLY A 425 8.40 -13.43 -15.67
C GLY A 425 7.04 -12.96 -15.18
N THR A 426 6.34 -13.93 -14.61
CA THR A 426 5.03 -13.71 -14.00
C THR A 426 4.96 -14.42 -12.66
N LEU A 427 4.37 -13.75 -11.69
CA LEU A 427 4.01 -14.30 -10.39
C LEU A 427 2.52 -14.14 -10.21
N GLN A 428 1.84 -15.21 -9.82
CA GLN A 428 0.41 -15.16 -9.49
C GLN A 428 0.20 -15.81 -8.13
N GLY A 429 -0.43 -15.09 -7.24
CA GLY A 429 -0.70 -15.56 -5.89
C GLY A 429 -2.11 -15.22 -5.44
N ARG A 430 -2.63 -16.06 -4.55
CA ARG A 430 -3.91 -15.89 -3.87
C ARG A 430 -3.66 -15.99 -2.36
N TRP A 431 -4.30 -15.12 -1.60
CA TRP A 431 -4.23 -15.17 -0.15
C TRP A 431 -5.56 -15.59 0.49
N GLN A 432 -5.43 -16.26 1.60
CA GLN A 432 -6.52 -16.60 2.50
C GLN A 432 -6.14 -16.06 3.90
N ARG A 433 -7.05 -16.21 4.87
CA ARG A 433 -6.82 -15.69 6.23
C ARG A 433 -5.49 -16.10 6.87
N ASP A 434 -5.01 -17.30 6.57
CA ASP A 434 -3.88 -17.92 7.28
C ASP A 434 -2.70 -18.30 6.37
N ALA A 435 -2.80 -18.09 5.04
CA ALA A 435 -1.76 -18.46 4.10
C ALA A 435 -1.77 -17.66 2.79
N LEU A 436 -0.60 -17.54 2.17
CA LEU A 436 -0.39 -17.10 0.79
C LEU A 436 -0.10 -18.34 -0.07
N PHE A 437 -0.81 -18.47 -1.19
CA PHE A 437 -0.59 -19.49 -2.21
C PHE A 437 -0.02 -18.82 -3.45
N LEU A 438 1.26 -19.01 -3.73
CA LEU A 438 1.85 -18.69 -5.03
C LEU A 438 1.51 -19.85 -5.97
N GLU A 439 0.47 -19.67 -6.77
CA GLU A 439 -0.09 -20.71 -7.64
C GLU A 439 0.67 -20.84 -8.94
N ARG A 440 1.37 -19.79 -9.35
CA ARG A 440 2.23 -19.76 -10.52
C ARG A 440 3.36 -18.77 -10.31
N GLY A 441 4.58 -19.27 -10.36
CA GLY A 441 5.79 -18.49 -10.56
C GLY A 441 6.50 -19.00 -11.80
N LEU A 442 6.76 -18.13 -12.77
CA LEU A 442 7.58 -18.41 -13.95
C LEU A 442 8.53 -17.25 -14.16
N LEU A 443 9.82 -17.50 -14.02
CA LEU A 443 10.87 -16.53 -14.22
C LEU A 443 11.87 -17.07 -15.23
N LEU A 444 12.24 -16.26 -16.20
CA LEU A 444 13.25 -16.50 -17.22
C LEU A 444 14.34 -15.45 -17.03
N GLY A 445 15.56 -15.83 -16.84
CA GLY A 445 16.67 -14.94 -16.59
C GLY A 445 17.87 -15.26 -17.46
N SER A 446 18.59 -14.24 -17.86
CA SER A 446 19.88 -14.34 -18.55
C SER A 446 20.95 -13.71 -17.66
N ALA A 447 22.06 -14.41 -17.47
CA ALA A 447 23.28 -13.90 -16.89
C ALA A 447 24.32 -13.63 -17.98
N SER A 448 25.51 -13.18 -17.62
CA SER A 448 26.58 -12.93 -18.58
C SER A 448 27.12 -14.20 -19.27
N ASP A 449 26.94 -15.35 -18.62
CA ASP A 449 27.57 -16.62 -18.98
C ASP A 449 26.58 -17.81 -19.01
N HIS A 450 25.28 -17.59 -18.74
CA HIS A 450 24.26 -18.64 -18.81
C HIS A 450 22.85 -18.09 -18.84
N ASP A 451 21.92 -18.93 -19.25
CA ASP A 451 20.49 -18.71 -19.12
C ASP A 451 19.88 -19.61 -18.04
N ALA A 452 18.93 -19.08 -17.30
CA ALA A 452 18.22 -19.79 -16.25
C ALA A 452 16.71 -19.61 -16.37
N ALA A 453 15.96 -20.62 -16.00
CA ALA A 453 14.51 -20.54 -15.90
C ALA A 453 14.06 -21.23 -14.61
N VAL A 454 13.03 -20.67 -13.98
CA VAL A 454 12.42 -21.28 -12.80
C VAL A 454 10.91 -21.21 -12.88
N GLN A 455 10.28 -22.34 -12.62
CA GLN A 455 8.85 -22.45 -12.41
C GLN A 455 8.61 -22.98 -11.00
N PHE A 456 7.70 -22.35 -10.25
CA PHE A 456 7.42 -22.77 -8.89
C PHE A 456 5.99 -22.48 -8.44
N GLU A 457 5.57 -23.26 -7.45
CA GLU A 457 4.35 -23.07 -6.65
C GLU A 457 4.76 -23.18 -5.18
N ILE A 458 4.25 -22.28 -4.32
CA ILE A 458 4.60 -22.26 -2.90
C ILE A 458 3.37 -21.97 -2.06
N ASP A 459 3.11 -22.82 -1.04
CA ASP A 459 2.13 -22.59 0.00
C ASP A 459 2.86 -22.02 1.23
N ILE A 460 2.57 -20.74 1.59
CA ILE A 460 3.28 -20.01 2.65
C ILE A 460 2.31 -19.70 3.80
N PRO A 461 2.41 -20.39 4.95
CA PRO A 461 1.61 -20.07 6.12
C PRO A 461 2.03 -18.73 6.75
N PHE A 462 1.07 -17.88 7.16
CA PHE A 462 1.35 -16.62 7.85
C PHE A 462 1.75 -16.82 9.32
N SER A 463 1.35 -17.92 9.92
CA SER A 463 1.68 -18.26 11.30
C SER A 463 2.05 -19.74 11.48
N LYS A 464 2.65 -20.06 12.62
CA LYS A 464 2.94 -21.47 12.98
C LYS A 464 1.67 -22.27 13.29
N GLN A 465 0.56 -21.61 13.60
CA GLN A 465 -0.74 -22.20 13.89
C GLN A 465 -1.59 -22.43 12.65
N SER A 466 -1.14 -21.95 11.48
CA SER A 466 -1.85 -22.20 10.21
C SER A 466 -2.03 -23.70 9.97
N SER A 467 -3.18 -24.08 9.47
CA SER A 467 -3.48 -25.44 9.01
C SER A 467 -2.75 -25.80 7.70
N VAL A 468 -2.26 -24.79 6.98
CA VAL A 468 -1.54 -24.93 5.73
C VAL A 468 -0.05 -25.18 6.01
N PRO A 469 0.53 -26.31 5.58
CA PRO A 469 1.97 -26.54 5.72
C PRO A 469 2.75 -25.76 4.67
N LEU A 470 3.97 -25.32 5.02
CA LEU A 470 4.91 -24.77 4.04
C LEU A 470 5.32 -25.87 3.05
N LYS A 471 4.90 -25.76 1.80
CA LYS A 471 5.22 -26.69 0.70
C LYS A 471 5.68 -25.92 -0.54
N MET A 472 6.53 -26.56 -1.33
CA MET A 472 7.00 -26.01 -2.59
C MET A 472 7.04 -27.11 -3.66
N ARG A 473 6.67 -26.74 -4.87
CA ARG A 473 7.02 -27.41 -6.11
C ARG A 473 7.91 -26.46 -6.89
N LEU A 474 9.05 -26.95 -7.33
CA LEU A 474 10.04 -26.16 -8.06
C LEU A 474 10.58 -26.98 -9.23
N SER A 475 10.63 -26.36 -10.39
CA SER A 475 11.43 -26.79 -11.54
C SER A 475 12.36 -25.65 -11.92
N ALA A 476 13.66 -25.88 -11.84
CA ALA A 476 14.66 -24.91 -12.27
C ALA A 476 15.52 -25.52 -13.37
N SER A 477 15.92 -24.73 -14.35
CA SER A 477 16.81 -25.15 -15.43
C SER A 477 17.86 -24.08 -15.69
N VAL A 478 19.02 -24.56 -16.16
CA VAL A 478 20.12 -23.72 -16.64
C VAL A 478 20.60 -24.24 -17.98
N LEU A 479 21.06 -23.34 -18.84
CA LEU A 479 21.60 -23.63 -20.15
C LEU A 479 22.95 -22.93 -20.32
N ASP A 480 23.87 -23.60 -20.99
CA ASP A 480 25.17 -23.08 -21.39
C ASP A 480 26.04 -22.51 -20.27
N ALA A 481 25.94 -23.06 -19.05
CA ALA A 481 26.52 -22.54 -17.84
C ALA A 481 27.89 -23.14 -17.51
N PRO A 482 28.85 -22.36 -16.99
CA PRO A 482 30.06 -22.95 -16.39
C PRO A 482 29.68 -23.69 -15.10
N VAL A 483 30.36 -24.77 -14.78
CA VAL A 483 30.10 -25.54 -13.54
C VAL A 483 30.32 -24.72 -12.27
N GLY A 484 31.04 -23.60 -12.36
CA GLY A 484 31.24 -22.63 -11.29
C GLY A 484 29.97 -21.93 -10.79
N ILE A 485 28.86 -21.93 -11.56
CA ILE A 485 27.57 -21.39 -11.10
C ILE A 485 27.03 -22.07 -9.85
N ARG A 486 27.51 -23.30 -9.53
CA ARG A 486 27.12 -24.00 -8.30
C ARG A 486 27.30 -23.14 -7.05
N ASP A 487 28.25 -22.22 -7.02
CA ASP A 487 28.55 -21.36 -5.88
C ASP A 487 27.38 -20.40 -5.57
N ALA A 488 26.68 -19.98 -6.62
CA ALA A 488 25.49 -19.12 -6.51
C ALA A 488 24.17 -19.92 -6.39
N TYR A 489 24.07 -21.09 -7.04
CA TYR A 489 22.79 -21.82 -7.14
C TYR A 489 22.64 -23.02 -6.19
N VAL A 490 23.74 -23.53 -5.62
CA VAL A 490 23.68 -24.66 -4.68
C VAL A 490 23.51 -24.13 -3.25
N PRO A 491 22.45 -24.54 -2.53
CA PRO A 491 22.25 -24.12 -1.15
C PRO A 491 23.40 -24.59 -0.22
N TYR A 492 24.06 -23.67 0.47
CA TYR A 492 25.16 -24.00 1.41
C TYR A 492 24.69 -24.78 2.66
N ARG A 493 23.37 -24.89 2.87
CA ARG A 493 22.77 -25.71 3.93
C ARG A 493 22.64 -27.20 3.58
N MET A 494 23.16 -27.62 2.44
CA MET A 494 23.43 -29.04 2.21
C MET A 494 24.29 -29.61 3.34
N PRO A 495 24.24 -30.96 3.61
CA PRO A 495 25.17 -31.58 4.54
C PRO A 495 26.60 -31.15 4.23
N GLY A 496 27.33 -30.64 5.25
CA GLY A 496 28.64 -30.01 5.07
C GLY A 496 29.66 -30.81 4.25
N PRO A 497 29.79 -32.16 4.46
CA PRO A 497 30.66 -32.99 3.64
C PRO A 497 30.29 -33.01 2.16
N ALA A 498 28.98 -33.10 1.84
CA ALA A 498 28.53 -33.12 0.44
C ALA A 498 28.75 -31.76 -0.25
N TYR A 499 28.51 -30.65 0.45
CA TYR A 499 28.80 -29.31 -0.08
C TYR A 499 30.32 -29.13 -0.33
N ALA A 500 31.16 -29.49 0.64
CA ALA A 500 32.62 -29.40 0.50
C ALA A 500 33.13 -30.26 -0.65
N TRP A 501 32.62 -31.51 -0.78
CA TRP A 501 32.97 -32.37 -1.90
C TRP A 501 32.58 -31.77 -3.25
N LEU A 502 31.34 -31.25 -3.38
CA LEU A 502 30.88 -30.65 -4.63
C LEU A 502 31.72 -29.43 -5.05
N GLN A 503 32.17 -28.65 -4.09
CA GLN A 503 33.05 -27.50 -4.33
C GLN A 503 34.40 -27.91 -4.92
N GLN A 504 34.96 -29.06 -4.46
CA GLN A 504 36.23 -29.57 -4.92
C GLN A 504 36.08 -30.44 -6.20
N ALA A 505 35.02 -31.23 -6.28
CA ALA A 505 34.88 -32.31 -7.28
C ALA A 505 34.77 -31.80 -8.72
N LEU A 506 34.27 -30.59 -8.96
CA LEU A 506 34.04 -30.03 -10.30
C LEU A 506 34.77 -28.70 -10.48
N PRO A 507 36.10 -28.67 -10.55
CA PRO A 507 36.85 -27.41 -10.67
C PRO A 507 36.67 -26.73 -12.03
N ALA A 508 36.38 -27.47 -13.10
CA ALA A 508 36.20 -26.93 -14.44
C ALA A 508 35.18 -27.76 -15.24
N GLY A 509 34.57 -27.15 -16.25
CA GLY A 509 33.63 -27.77 -17.16
C GLY A 509 32.44 -26.88 -17.47
N LYS A 510 31.56 -27.39 -18.31
CA LYS A 510 30.36 -26.68 -18.78
C LYS A 510 29.12 -27.56 -18.53
N ILE A 511 28.04 -26.93 -18.10
CA ILE A 511 26.70 -27.51 -18.06
C ILE A 511 26.00 -27.06 -19.35
N GLU A 512 25.84 -28.00 -20.28
CA GLU A 512 25.11 -27.75 -21.52
C GLU A 512 23.61 -27.53 -21.23
N ARG A 513 23.07 -28.36 -20.32
CA ARG A 513 21.71 -28.28 -19.81
C ARG A 513 21.63 -28.92 -18.43
N GLY A 514 21.07 -28.19 -17.46
CA GLY A 514 20.75 -28.68 -16.13
C GLY A 514 19.28 -28.49 -15.80
N ILE A 515 18.65 -29.46 -15.17
CA ILE A 515 17.27 -29.42 -14.69
C ILE A 515 17.24 -29.92 -13.25
N PHE A 516 16.65 -29.11 -12.37
CA PHE A 516 16.44 -29.44 -10.97
C PHE A 516 14.96 -29.46 -10.65
N LEU A 517 14.48 -30.48 -9.96
CA LEU A 517 13.10 -30.60 -9.50
C LEU A 517 13.07 -30.77 -7.99
N TRP A 518 12.16 -30.06 -7.35
CA TRP A 518 11.84 -30.19 -5.94
C TRP A 518 10.34 -30.31 -5.74
N HIS A 519 9.92 -31.25 -4.90
CA HIS A 519 8.53 -31.34 -4.47
C HIS A 519 8.48 -31.71 -2.98
N GLY A 520 7.69 -30.98 -2.19
CA GLY A 520 7.44 -31.31 -0.79
C GLY A 520 7.67 -30.16 0.19
N GLY A 521 7.68 -30.50 1.47
CA GLY A 521 7.88 -29.56 2.57
C GLY A 521 9.36 -29.31 2.89
N PHE A 522 9.63 -28.30 3.73
CA PHE A 522 11.00 -27.91 4.13
C PHE A 522 11.43 -28.50 5.49
N LYS A 523 10.77 -29.51 6.01
CA LYS A 523 11.22 -30.16 7.25
C LYS A 523 12.45 -31.03 7.00
N PRO A 524 13.42 -31.07 7.94
CA PRO A 524 14.63 -31.84 7.74
C PRO A 524 14.31 -33.32 7.61
N TYR A 525 15.02 -33.97 6.71
CA TYR A 525 15.17 -35.39 6.40
C TYR A 525 14.30 -36.40 7.19
N GLY A 526 13.55 -37.20 6.46
CA GLY A 526 12.86 -38.37 6.98
C GLY A 526 11.33 -38.34 6.93
N HIS A 527 10.71 -37.42 6.19
CA HIS A 527 9.27 -37.40 6.00
C HIS A 527 8.89 -37.87 4.60
N SER A 528 8.07 -38.90 4.52
CA SER A 528 7.39 -39.36 3.31
C SER A 528 6.71 -38.17 2.59
N GLY A 529 7.13 -37.89 1.34
CA GLY A 529 6.54 -36.84 0.50
C GLY A 529 7.46 -35.70 0.09
N GLN A 530 8.77 -35.83 0.27
CA GLN A 530 9.77 -34.90 -0.25
C GLN A 530 10.58 -35.62 -1.35
N THR A 531 10.70 -34.99 -2.53
CA THR A 531 11.46 -35.53 -3.67
C THR A 531 12.36 -34.43 -4.22
N MET A 532 13.60 -34.77 -4.49
CA MET A 532 14.65 -33.96 -5.08
C MET A 532 15.29 -34.67 -6.25
N GLN A 533 15.22 -34.11 -7.44
CA GLN A 533 15.81 -34.67 -8.65
C GLN A 533 16.66 -33.64 -9.38
N LEU A 534 17.78 -34.11 -9.94
CA LEU A 534 18.65 -33.29 -10.81
C LEU A 534 19.02 -34.16 -12.02
N ALA A 535 18.99 -33.56 -13.19
CA ALA A 535 19.59 -34.11 -14.39
C ALA A 535 20.47 -33.05 -15.05
N ALA A 536 21.67 -33.40 -15.46
CA ALA A 536 22.55 -32.50 -16.16
C ALA A 536 23.33 -33.20 -17.27
N ASP A 537 23.41 -32.54 -18.43
CA ASP A 537 24.31 -32.87 -19.53
C ASP A 537 25.52 -31.93 -19.41
N LEU A 538 26.72 -32.50 -19.34
CA LEU A 538 27.97 -31.80 -19.04
C LEU A 538 28.98 -32.00 -20.14
N SER A 539 29.85 -31.02 -20.40
CA SER A 539 30.96 -31.14 -21.35
C SER A 539 32.26 -30.59 -20.78
N GLY A 540 33.38 -31.20 -21.19
CA GLY A 540 34.71 -30.75 -20.81
C GLY A 540 34.95 -30.71 -19.30
N VAL A 541 34.39 -31.66 -18.56
CA VAL A 541 34.39 -31.65 -17.08
C VAL A 541 35.69 -32.22 -16.55
N THR A 542 36.34 -31.47 -15.66
CA THR A 542 37.38 -31.98 -14.79
C THR A 542 36.74 -32.48 -13.50
N LEU A 543 36.86 -33.77 -13.22
CA LEU A 543 36.32 -34.40 -12.01
C LEU A 543 37.44 -34.76 -11.05
N ASP A 544 37.61 -33.97 -9.97
CA ASP A 544 38.53 -34.25 -8.85
C ASP A 544 37.73 -34.86 -7.69
N TYR A 545 37.48 -36.18 -7.81
CA TYR A 545 36.56 -36.91 -6.95
C TYR A 545 37.09 -37.26 -5.57
N GLN A 546 38.44 -37.27 -5.39
CA GLN A 546 39.08 -37.60 -4.13
C GLN A 546 40.49 -36.99 -4.03
N PRO A 547 40.85 -36.30 -2.93
CA PRO A 547 42.20 -35.78 -2.73
C PRO A 547 43.30 -36.84 -2.90
N GLY A 548 44.30 -36.51 -3.70
CA GLY A 548 45.43 -37.37 -3.98
C GLY A 548 45.19 -38.42 -5.04
N TRP A 549 44.01 -38.47 -5.64
CA TRP A 549 43.71 -39.29 -6.81
C TRP A 549 43.83 -38.44 -8.08
N PRO A 550 44.21 -39.06 -9.23
CA PRO A 550 44.28 -38.30 -10.48
C PRO A 550 42.89 -37.84 -10.91
N ALA A 551 42.78 -36.56 -11.31
CA ALA A 551 41.55 -36.03 -11.83
C ALA A 551 41.15 -36.68 -13.14
N ALA A 552 39.85 -36.97 -13.31
CA ALA A 552 39.33 -37.44 -14.58
C ALA A 552 38.88 -36.27 -15.46
N LEU A 553 39.30 -36.29 -16.73
CA LEU A 553 38.86 -35.35 -17.76
C LEU A 553 37.77 -36.03 -18.60
N LEU A 554 36.52 -35.53 -18.51
CA LEU A 554 35.37 -36.13 -19.18
C LEU A 554 34.89 -35.22 -20.32
N THR A 555 34.82 -35.75 -21.54
CA THR A 555 34.46 -34.99 -22.73
C THR A 555 32.97 -34.68 -22.75
N GLU A 556 32.14 -35.70 -22.59
CA GLU A 556 30.69 -35.62 -22.49
C GLU A 556 30.24 -36.50 -21.34
N SER A 557 29.42 -35.97 -20.47
CA SER A 557 28.91 -36.70 -19.32
C SER A 557 27.47 -36.31 -18.97
N GLN A 558 26.79 -37.26 -18.33
CA GLN A 558 25.45 -37.04 -17.79
C GLN A 558 25.48 -37.32 -16.30
N LEU A 559 24.77 -36.48 -15.56
CA LEU A 559 24.58 -36.61 -14.12
C LEU A 559 23.08 -36.69 -13.82
N ARG A 560 22.70 -37.63 -12.97
CA ARG A 560 21.33 -37.75 -12.42
C ARG A 560 21.41 -37.91 -10.92
N LEU A 561 20.57 -37.16 -10.23
CA LEU A 561 20.30 -37.31 -8.80
C LEU A 561 18.84 -37.66 -8.65
N ASP A 562 18.52 -38.67 -7.86
CA ASP A 562 17.16 -39.04 -7.47
C ASP A 562 17.15 -39.31 -5.96
N ASP A 563 16.69 -38.31 -5.20
CA ASP A 563 16.73 -38.24 -3.74
C ASP A 563 18.14 -38.49 -3.13
N THR A 564 18.48 -39.73 -2.86
CA THR A 564 19.76 -40.16 -2.25
C THR A 564 20.67 -40.89 -3.19
N ARG A 565 20.25 -41.12 -4.44
CA ARG A 565 21.00 -41.84 -5.47
C ARG A 565 21.53 -40.87 -6.51
N ILE A 566 22.83 -40.96 -6.78
CA ILE A 566 23.50 -40.23 -7.86
C ILE A 566 24.00 -41.25 -8.86
N ASP A 567 23.67 -41.07 -10.13
CA ASP A 567 24.21 -41.83 -11.25
C ASP A 567 24.87 -40.85 -12.22
N ALA A 568 26.11 -41.09 -12.55
CA ALA A 568 26.84 -40.35 -13.57
C ALA A 568 27.34 -41.32 -14.65
N TRP A 569 27.38 -40.81 -15.88
CA TRP A 569 27.86 -41.58 -17.02
C TRP A 569 28.66 -40.69 -17.96
N SER A 570 29.72 -41.24 -18.55
CA SER A 570 30.52 -40.54 -19.57
C SER A 570 30.89 -41.49 -20.70
N SER A 571 30.69 -41.07 -21.92
CA SER A 571 31.03 -41.82 -23.12
C SER A 571 32.55 -41.87 -23.37
N GLN A 572 33.27 -40.80 -23.05
CA GLN A 572 34.69 -40.62 -23.31
C GLN A 572 35.34 -39.74 -22.25
N GLY A 573 36.57 -40.09 -21.92
CA GLY A 573 37.36 -39.33 -20.98
C GLY A 573 38.80 -39.80 -20.90
N HIS A 574 39.57 -39.21 -19.97
CA HIS A 574 40.93 -39.60 -19.68
C HIS A 574 41.15 -39.58 -18.16
N LEU A 575 41.84 -40.54 -17.66
CA LEU A 575 42.38 -40.58 -16.31
C LEU A 575 43.92 -40.64 -16.41
N ALA A 576 44.60 -39.55 -16.10
CA ALA A 576 46.00 -39.38 -16.51
C ALA A 576 46.17 -39.67 -18.02
N ASP A 577 47.04 -40.61 -18.40
CA ASP A 577 47.29 -41.01 -19.81
C ASP A 577 46.33 -42.08 -20.32
N LEU A 578 45.45 -42.61 -19.46
CA LEU A 578 44.55 -43.70 -19.80
C LEU A 578 43.25 -43.19 -20.41
N ALA A 579 42.94 -43.57 -21.63
CA ALA A 579 41.68 -43.28 -22.28
C ALA A 579 40.54 -44.10 -21.63
N LEU A 580 39.52 -43.43 -21.16
CA LEU A 580 38.30 -44.00 -20.60
C LEU A 580 37.21 -44.06 -21.66
N VAL A 581 36.49 -45.17 -21.70
CA VAL A 581 35.35 -45.39 -22.61
C VAL A 581 34.21 -46.01 -21.79
N ASP A 582 32.99 -45.50 -21.95
CA ASP A 582 31.82 -45.98 -21.21
C ASP A 582 32.06 -46.08 -19.69
N THR A 583 32.31 -44.95 -19.06
CA THR A 583 32.46 -44.87 -17.60
C THR A 583 31.14 -44.56 -16.94
N SER A 584 30.73 -45.32 -15.94
CA SER A 584 29.57 -45.07 -15.11
C SER A 584 29.95 -45.08 -13.62
N VAL A 585 29.34 -44.14 -12.88
CA VAL A 585 29.52 -44.03 -11.42
C VAL A 585 28.13 -43.97 -10.78
N GLY A 586 27.87 -44.90 -9.90
CA GLY A 586 26.69 -44.92 -9.04
C GLY A 586 27.07 -44.56 -7.61
N LEU A 587 26.34 -43.65 -6.99
CA LEU A 587 26.48 -43.31 -5.58
C LEU A 587 25.13 -43.48 -4.90
N GLN A 588 25.08 -44.31 -3.86
CA GLN A 588 23.86 -44.53 -3.09
C GLN A 588 24.15 -44.42 -1.60
N ALA A 589 23.48 -43.42 -0.99
CA ALA A 589 23.57 -43.21 0.46
C ALA A 589 22.41 -43.91 1.19
N ASP A 590 22.74 -44.66 2.22
CA ASP A 590 21.82 -45.19 3.23
C ASP A 590 22.18 -44.66 4.63
N SER A 591 21.47 -45.09 5.67
CA SER A 591 21.71 -44.64 7.04
C SER A 591 23.14 -44.97 7.54
N ASN A 592 23.77 -46.02 7.05
CA ASN A 592 25.00 -46.59 7.59
C ASN A 592 26.19 -46.48 6.64
N ALA A 593 25.98 -46.46 5.33
CA ALA A 593 27.02 -46.50 4.30
C ALA A 593 26.72 -45.53 3.15
N ILE A 594 27.77 -45.13 2.44
CA ILE A 594 27.68 -44.43 1.15
C ILE A 594 28.45 -45.28 0.14
N TRP A 595 27.71 -46.08 -0.59
CA TRP A 595 28.29 -46.97 -1.60
C TRP A 595 28.58 -46.22 -2.88
N LEU A 596 29.84 -46.38 -3.37
CA LEU A 596 30.23 -45.96 -4.70
C LEU A 596 30.47 -47.23 -5.55
N ASP A 597 29.81 -47.25 -6.69
CA ASP A 597 29.97 -48.26 -7.73
C ASP A 597 30.54 -47.58 -8.98
N LEU A 598 31.80 -47.88 -9.33
CA LEU A 598 32.44 -47.38 -10.54
C LEU A 598 32.58 -48.54 -11.53
N GLN A 599 32.12 -48.35 -12.74
CA GLN A 599 32.36 -49.25 -13.86
C GLN A 599 32.97 -48.47 -15.00
N THR A 600 34.06 -48.92 -15.53
CA THR A 600 34.72 -48.26 -16.65
C THR A 600 35.31 -49.24 -17.62
N ARG A 601 35.34 -48.87 -18.87
CA ARG A 601 36.16 -49.49 -19.91
C ARG A 601 37.26 -48.55 -20.27
N SER A 602 38.44 -49.05 -20.44
CA SER A 602 39.61 -48.28 -20.88
C SER A 602 40.29 -48.94 -22.05
N LYS A 603 41.03 -48.15 -22.79
CA LYS A 603 41.87 -48.64 -23.88
C LYS A 603 43.25 -47.97 -23.76
N GLY A 604 44.28 -48.74 -23.56
CA GLY A 604 45.64 -48.25 -23.40
C GLY A 604 46.64 -49.39 -23.45
N LYS A 605 47.92 -49.04 -23.41
CA LYS A 605 48.96 -50.09 -23.26
C LYS A 605 48.87 -50.73 -21.88
N PRO A 606 49.15 -52.05 -21.74
CA PRO A 606 49.05 -52.75 -20.46
C PRO A 606 49.79 -52.06 -19.30
N GLY A 607 51.00 -51.51 -19.56
CA GLY A 607 51.76 -50.73 -18.58
C GLY A 607 51.14 -49.39 -18.16
N GLU A 608 50.46 -48.68 -19.08
CA GLU A 608 49.74 -47.44 -18.80
C GLU A 608 48.54 -47.71 -17.88
N ILE A 609 47.81 -48.79 -18.15
CA ILE A 609 46.66 -49.20 -17.34
C ILE A 609 47.10 -49.58 -15.93
N LEU A 610 48.16 -50.35 -15.78
CA LEU A 610 48.71 -50.74 -14.47
C LEU A 610 49.18 -49.44 -13.71
N SER A 611 49.91 -48.57 -14.39
CA SER A 611 50.39 -47.31 -13.80
C SER A 611 49.24 -46.42 -13.35
N ALA A 612 48.13 -46.34 -14.10
CA ALA A 612 46.95 -45.62 -13.68
C ALA A 612 46.28 -46.24 -12.45
N LEU A 613 46.20 -47.54 -12.35
CA LEU A 613 45.70 -48.25 -11.17
C LEU A 613 46.60 -48.08 -9.95
N GLU A 614 47.92 -48.07 -10.11
CA GLU A 614 48.89 -47.83 -9.03
C GLU A 614 48.78 -46.38 -8.45
N GLN A 615 48.39 -45.44 -9.27
CA GLN A 615 48.15 -44.03 -8.82
C GLN A 615 46.91 -43.92 -7.94
N LEU A 616 46.09 -44.94 -7.81
CA LEU A 616 44.95 -44.99 -6.91
C LEU A 616 45.41 -45.46 -5.52
N PRO A 617 45.60 -44.55 -4.50
CA PRO A 617 46.23 -44.92 -3.22
C PRO A 617 45.52 -46.07 -2.48
N ALA A 618 44.19 -46.14 -2.60
CA ALA A 618 43.41 -47.20 -1.98
C ALA A 618 43.72 -48.60 -2.57
N LEU A 619 43.93 -48.69 -3.87
CA LEU A 619 44.30 -49.96 -4.54
C LEU A 619 45.68 -50.42 -4.15
N SER A 620 46.65 -49.50 -4.09
CA SER A 620 48.03 -49.83 -3.71
C SER A 620 48.17 -50.34 -2.25
N VAL A 621 47.24 -49.89 -1.37
CA VAL A 621 47.18 -50.36 0.04
C VAL A 621 46.45 -51.68 0.16
N ALA A 622 45.29 -51.84 -0.53
CA ALA A 622 44.46 -53.03 -0.46
C ALA A 622 45.09 -54.27 -1.20
N TYR A 623 45.82 -54.02 -2.26
CA TYR A 623 46.45 -55.03 -3.11
C TYR A 623 47.95 -54.79 -3.29
N PRO A 624 48.77 -55.00 -2.26
CA PRO A 624 50.22 -54.79 -2.32
C PRO A 624 50.95 -55.53 -3.45
N VAL A 625 50.38 -56.64 -3.89
CA VAL A 625 50.92 -57.47 -5.00
C VAL A 625 50.95 -56.64 -6.33
N MET A 626 50.13 -55.66 -6.50
CA MET A 626 50.12 -54.80 -7.70
C MET A 626 51.44 -54.03 -7.88
N ARG A 627 52.16 -53.74 -6.81
CA ARG A 627 53.43 -52.99 -6.83
C ARG A 627 54.58 -53.85 -7.39
N ASP A 628 54.41 -55.13 -7.29
CA ASP A 628 55.43 -56.11 -7.74
C ASP A 628 55.11 -56.69 -9.13
N LEU A 629 53.98 -56.24 -9.71
CA LEU A 629 53.50 -56.69 -11.02
C LEU A 629 54.02 -55.78 -12.12
N THR A 630 54.72 -56.29 -13.09
CA THR A 630 55.11 -55.55 -14.30
C THR A 630 54.40 -56.16 -15.51
N VAL A 631 53.69 -55.34 -16.26
CA VAL A 631 53.01 -55.80 -17.49
C VAL A 631 53.60 -55.06 -18.67
N GLY A 632 54.28 -55.72 -19.58
CA GLY A 632 54.84 -55.18 -20.81
C GLY A 632 54.01 -55.57 -22.01
N GLY A 633 53.97 -54.68 -23.01
CA GLY A 633 53.26 -54.88 -24.28
C GLY A 633 52.98 -53.58 -24.94
N ASP A 634 53.14 -53.44 -26.25
CA ASP A 634 52.92 -52.17 -27.02
C ASP A 634 51.56 -52.14 -27.69
N GLU A 635 50.82 -53.22 -27.73
CA GLU A 635 49.48 -53.25 -28.33
C GLU A 635 48.42 -52.68 -27.34
N PRO A 636 47.62 -51.73 -27.77
CA PRO A 636 46.53 -51.21 -26.92
C PRO A 636 45.53 -52.29 -26.55
N THR A 637 45.32 -52.50 -25.26
CA THR A 637 44.45 -53.49 -24.66
C THR A 637 43.15 -52.88 -24.17
N ALA A 638 42.03 -53.55 -24.42
CA ALA A 638 40.76 -53.20 -23.83
C ALA A 638 40.68 -53.79 -22.40
N THR A 639 40.36 -52.93 -21.45
CA THR A 639 40.24 -53.31 -20.05
C THR A 639 38.87 -52.88 -19.53
N SER A 640 38.25 -53.73 -18.71
CA SER A 640 37.09 -53.38 -17.91
C SER A 640 37.46 -53.39 -16.43
N ALA A 641 37.05 -52.38 -15.70
CA ALA A 641 37.22 -52.29 -14.27
C ALA A 641 35.88 -52.06 -13.57
N ILE A 642 35.62 -52.80 -12.52
CA ILE A 642 34.48 -52.61 -11.61
C ILE A 642 35.07 -52.40 -10.23
N ILE A 643 34.80 -51.26 -9.62
CA ILE A 643 35.30 -50.87 -8.31
C ILE A 643 34.11 -50.50 -7.44
N ARG A 644 33.97 -51.17 -6.31
CA ARG A 644 32.92 -50.90 -5.33
C ARG A 644 33.50 -50.65 -3.95
N PHE A 645 33.05 -49.61 -3.25
CA PHE A 645 33.49 -49.36 -1.88
C PHE A 645 32.52 -48.45 -1.12
N ASP A 646 32.59 -48.50 0.22
CA ASP A 646 31.93 -47.56 1.10
C ASP A 646 32.84 -46.35 1.36
N LEU A 647 32.42 -45.16 0.96
CA LEU A 647 33.16 -43.89 1.15
C LEU A 647 33.47 -43.60 2.62
N ARG A 648 32.70 -44.16 3.57
CA ARG A 648 32.95 -43.98 5.01
C ARG A 648 33.96 -44.96 5.57
N ASN A 649 34.18 -46.09 4.91
CA ASN A 649 35.04 -47.15 5.38
C ASN A 649 35.77 -47.83 4.20
N LEU A 650 36.57 -47.06 3.51
CA LEU A 650 37.14 -47.39 2.20
C LEU A 650 37.95 -48.70 2.19
N ALA A 651 38.98 -48.83 3.02
CA ALA A 651 39.93 -49.95 2.95
C ALA A 651 39.30 -51.34 3.18
N PRO A 652 38.43 -51.57 4.20
CA PRO A 652 37.83 -52.88 4.41
C PRO A 652 36.64 -53.20 3.49
N SER A 653 36.07 -52.20 2.81
CA SER A 653 34.91 -52.34 1.93
C SER A 653 35.27 -52.38 0.44
N LEU A 654 36.54 -52.18 0.10
CA LEU A 654 37.00 -52.07 -1.28
C LEU A 654 36.95 -53.42 -1.97
N ASP A 655 36.13 -53.52 -3.01
CA ASP A 655 36.04 -54.67 -3.93
C ASP A 655 36.42 -54.18 -5.33
N VAL A 656 37.41 -54.82 -5.93
CA VAL A 656 37.95 -54.42 -7.22
C VAL A 656 38.04 -55.64 -8.12
N ASN A 657 37.42 -55.55 -9.27
CA ASN A 657 37.53 -56.53 -10.34
C ASN A 657 38.02 -55.82 -11.61
N VAL A 658 39.21 -56.26 -12.08
CA VAL A 658 39.80 -55.72 -13.31
C VAL A 658 40.01 -56.88 -14.26
N ASP A 659 39.41 -56.78 -15.43
CA ASP A 659 39.56 -57.76 -16.51
C ASP A 659 40.30 -57.09 -17.68
N MET A 660 41.48 -57.69 -18.02
CA MET A 660 42.35 -57.12 -19.05
C MET A 660 42.68 -58.24 -20.06
N ALA A 661 42.26 -58.07 -21.29
CA ALA A 661 42.57 -58.98 -22.39
C ALA A 661 43.98 -58.73 -22.97
N LEU A 662 45.00 -59.41 -22.45
CA LEU A 662 46.37 -59.19 -22.89
C LEU A 662 46.66 -59.96 -24.19
N THR A 663 47.18 -59.25 -25.21
CA THR A 663 47.66 -59.82 -26.48
C THR A 663 49.12 -59.39 -26.65
N ASN A 664 49.99 -60.37 -26.92
CA ASN A 664 51.42 -60.16 -27.07
C ASN A 664 52.11 -59.43 -25.91
N ALA A 665 51.67 -59.71 -24.68
CA ALA A 665 52.13 -59.00 -23.47
C ALA A 665 53.02 -59.96 -22.63
N THR A 666 53.96 -59.36 -21.89
CA THR A 666 54.76 -60.03 -20.90
C THR A 666 54.29 -59.68 -19.51
N VAL A 667 54.06 -60.59 -18.64
CA VAL A 667 53.71 -60.39 -17.23
C VAL A 667 54.85 -60.93 -16.37
N ALA A 668 55.43 -60.06 -15.56
CA ALA A 668 56.46 -60.45 -14.61
C ALA A 668 56.06 -60.00 -13.20
N SER A 669 56.36 -60.80 -12.21
CA SER A 669 56.14 -60.49 -10.80
C SER A 669 57.41 -60.83 -10.02
N ALA A 670 57.80 -60.05 -9.07
CA ALA A 670 58.91 -60.33 -8.17
C ALA A 670 58.64 -61.60 -7.27
N LEU A 671 57.35 -62.01 -7.24
CA LEU A 671 56.88 -63.20 -6.48
C LEU A 671 56.76 -64.43 -7.33
N LEU A 672 56.91 -64.37 -8.65
CA LEU A 672 56.98 -65.46 -9.61
C LEU A 672 58.40 -65.61 -10.15
#